data_4066bc282fad4c4118c7eebea26306de
#
_entry.id   4066bc282fad4c4118c7eebea26306de
#
_cell.length_a   1.000
_cell.length_b   1.000
_cell.length_c   1.000
_cell.angle_alpha   90.00
_cell.angle_beta   90.00
_cell.angle_gamma   90.00
#
_symmetry.space_group_name_H-M   'P 1'
#
loop_
_entity.id
_entity.type
_entity.pdbx_description
1 polymer ?
#
loop_
_entity_poly.entity_id
_entity_poly.type
_entity_poly.pdbx_seq_one_letter_code
_entity_poly.pdbx_strand_id
1 'polypeptide(L)'
;MARVTFSPAILLGQNASAQSDTLKTVNRLKEVVVRGYGAERNLKAPEMGRVSLSSNMIANLPVMFGEPDIVKALQTLPGVSQGMEGFTGLYVRGGDNDQNLFLYQGLPLYHVSHLGGIFSSFNVETVSHVDFYKASFPARYGGRISSITDIAMREPDFNKFGGKVSVGLLNANVYVTGPIIKGRTAFSAGLRRSWIDLLSAPTLAIVNAITKKNGKKHILGYSFTDMNLRLDHKINRDMSLQIVGYYGYDRLKLGLREFDAKSYGSTTESDTHFFDENSNRLAWGNWGVIGNYDYRLNRGMLRAAVYYSKYSSNYRQEREYQTDTSDPSTYEYSKSHTSNSIADIGAKVSYMADFSNVYTLRAGVDYANHNYLPEGLVNSFLTDGIETVENNNSPHVTSNEVAAYVDNTLNFNDKVAFSVGIRGVVNRVQGSTFADIEPRASLKVALGDNFSVKAGYARIHQYVQQVSTNYIDLPTDLWQPVSARFKPLQSDLYSIGVYGNLPWNMYFSVEGWYKDMDNLLEYREGVSVLNPDLAWEDKLTSGKGWSYGVDLSVTREVGKITGTVGYGLLWNWRKFDDLNQGVKFPAKFDNRHKININASYKLNEKIEFNAGWTFTTGNRMTLSTYNYDVPGTMFPDAPSPGPPGWGDDDEVEGVDLYSSRNNVRLPANHRLDLGMTIHVRHKNGHAGMWNISIYNAYCHMNAITIKKDNINDVFFNPDKENWHRTFKTLSLIPIIPSFSYIYYF
;
A
#
# COMPACT_ATOMS: atom_id res chain seq x y z
N MET A 1 -36.33 31.04 -34.30
CA MET A 1 -35.29 30.04 -34.66
C MET A 1 -33.96 30.52 -34.08
N ALA A 2 -33.64 30.12 -32.88
CA ALA A 2 -32.35 30.42 -32.25
C ALA A 2 -31.55 29.13 -32.22
N ARG A 3 -30.43 29.07 -32.96
CA ARG A 3 -29.47 27.98 -32.93
C ARG A 3 -28.70 28.08 -31.61
N VAL A 4 -28.94 27.15 -30.73
CA VAL A 4 -28.07 26.90 -29.54
C VAL A 4 -26.95 25.99 -29.98
N THR A 5 -25.76 26.55 -30.07
CA THR A 5 -24.52 25.78 -30.28
C THR A 5 -24.08 25.20 -28.95
N PHE A 6 -24.15 23.88 -28.81
CA PHE A 6 -23.61 23.15 -27.68
C PHE A 6 -22.09 23.06 -27.78
N SER A 7 -21.43 23.53 -26.75
CA SER A 7 -19.97 23.29 -26.52
C SER A 7 -19.78 22.03 -25.67
N PRO A 8 -19.08 21.01 -26.15
CA PRO A 8 -18.73 19.84 -25.36
C PRO A 8 -17.45 20.10 -24.55
N ALA A 9 -17.61 20.77 -23.40
CA ALA A 9 -16.48 21.14 -22.55
C ALA A 9 -16.39 20.25 -21.32
N ILE A 10 -16.24 18.95 -21.46
CA ILE A 10 -16.02 18.07 -20.29
C ILE A 10 -15.05 16.93 -20.57
N LEU A 11 -14.13 16.97 -21.48
CA LEU A 11 -13.09 15.91 -21.49
C LEU A 11 -11.85 16.19 -22.34
N LEU A 12 -11.69 17.42 -22.82
CA LEU A 12 -10.49 17.74 -23.60
C LEU A 12 -9.89 19.01 -23.03
N GLY A 13 -8.60 18.96 -22.70
CA GLY A 13 -7.82 20.16 -22.52
C GLY A 13 -8.02 21.04 -23.73
N GLN A 14 -8.61 22.22 -23.53
CA GLN A 14 -8.72 23.21 -24.60
C GLN A 14 -7.34 23.59 -25.06
N ASN A 15 -7.09 23.35 -26.35
CA ASN A 15 -6.03 24.02 -27.07
C ASN A 15 -6.31 25.53 -27.02
N ALA A 16 -5.64 26.26 -26.16
CA ALA A 16 -5.48 27.67 -26.33
C ALA A 16 -4.58 27.88 -27.51
N SER A 17 -5.15 28.32 -28.65
CA SER A 17 -4.40 28.86 -29.77
C SER A 17 -3.59 30.06 -29.25
N ALA A 18 -2.27 29.88 -29.10
CA ALA A 18 -1.37 30.96 -28.85
C ALA A 18 -1.24 31.81 -30.10
N GLN A 19 -1.85 32.99 -30.11
CA GLN A 19 -1.37 34.09 -30.94
C GLN A 19 0.03 34.46 -30.44
N SER A 20 0.99 34.47 -31.35
CA SER A 20 2.34 34.94 -31.14
C SER A 20 2.33 36.38 -30.69
N ASP A 21 2.75 36.63 -29.46
CA ASP A 21 3.29 37.90 -29.08
C ASP A 21 4.59 37.75 -28.31
N THR A 22 5.57 38.50 -28.73
CA THR A 22 6.98 38.46 -28.45
C THR A 22 7.32 38.53 -26.97
N LEU A 23 8.10 37.54 -26.53
CA LEU A 23 9.19 37.62 -25.54
C LEU A 23 9.11 38.71 -24.44
N LYS A 24 8.69 38.35 -23.27
CA LYS A 24 9.25 38.68 -21.94
C LYS A 24 8.31 38.37 -20.77
N THR A 25 7.62 37.29 -20.81
CA THR A 25 7.01 36.77 -19.57
C THR A 25 7.08 35.24 -19.64
N VAL A 26 7.96 34.67 -18.81
CA VAL A 26 7.76 33.29 -18.41
C VAL A 26 6.34 33.25 -17.80
N ASN A 27 5.36 32.80 -18.59
CA ASN A 27 4.05 32.57 -18.08
C ASN A 27 4.26 31.52 -16.98
N ARG A 28 4.20 31.96 -15.71
CA ARG A 28 3.65 31.09 -14.70
C ARG A 28 2.41 30.50 -15.38
N LEU A 29 2.42 29.18 -15.56
CA LEU A 29 1.16 28.49 -15.65
C LEU A 29 0.41 28.98 -14.41
N LYS A 30 -0.49 29.97 -14.60
CA LYS A 30 -1.49 30.25 -13.59
C LYS A 30 -2.02 28.89 -13.28
N GLU A 31 -1.89 28.48 -12.02
CA GLU A 31 -2.50 27.28 -11.51
C GLU A 31 -3.89 27.26 -12.12
N VAL A 32 -4.06 26.52 -13.20
CA VAL A 32 -5.36 26.22 -13.75
C VAL A 32 -5.93 25.31 -12.68
N VAL A 33 -6.54 25.94 -11.68
CA VAL A 33 -7.46 25.24 -10.81
C VAL A 33 -8.49 24.70 -11.80
N VAL A 34 -8.30 23.47 -12.21
CA VAL A 34 -9.29 22.74 -12.99
C VAL A 34 -10.47 22.61 -12.04
N ARG A 35 -11.35 23.61 -12.07
CA ARG A 35 -12.61 23.58 -11.35
C ARG A 35 -13.36 22.35 -11.85
N GLY A 36 -13.28 21.26 -11.13
CA GLY A 36 -13.90 19.99 -11.50
C GLY A 36 -13.26 18.76 -10.88
N TYR A 37 -12.08 18.85 -10.30
CA TYR A 37 -11.45 17.74 -9.58
C TYR A 37 -11.59 17.84 -8.05
N GLY A 38 -12.05 18.97 -7.51
CA GLY A 38 -12.11 19.24 -6.09
C GLY A 38 -13.48 18.94 -5.44
N ALA A 39 -13.63 19.46 -4.24
CA ALA A 39 -14.75 19.28 -3.35
C ALA A 39 -16.11 19.66 -3.96
N GLU A 40 -16.16 20.64 -4.88
CA GLU A 40 -17.38 21.05 -5.58
C GLU A 40 -17.96 19.91 -6.47
N ARG A 41 -17.11 19.09 -7.08
CA ARG A 41 -17.58 17.93 -7.85
C ARG A 41 -18.27 16.90 -6.95
N ASN A 42 -17.77 16.74 -5.72
CA ASN A 42 -18.40 15.86 -4.75
C ASN A 42 -19.81 16.34 -4.35
N LEU A 43 -20.11 17.63 -4.42
CA LEU A 43 -21.45 18.12 -4.17
C LEU A 43 -22.44 17.74 -5.30
N LYS A 44 -21.96 17.74 -6.56
CA LYS A 44 -22.78 17.55 -7.77
C LYS A 44 -22.91 16.11 -8.24
N ALA A 45 -21.88 15.30 -8.06
CA ALA A 45 -21.86 13.90 -8.51
C ALA A 45 -22.70 12.98 -7.60
N PRO A 46 -23.37 11.94 -8.14
CA PRO A 46 -24.13 10.98 -7.34
C PRO A 46 -23.23 10.06 -6.52
N GLU A 47 -21.99 9.82 -6.95
CA GLU A 47 -21.06 8.94 -6.27
C GLU A 47 -20.75 9.47 -4.86
N MET A 48 -20.70 8.56 -3.88
CA MET A 48 -20.39 8.85 -2.49
C MET A 48 -18.98 8.34 -2.15
N GLY A 49 -18.27 9.07 -1.26
CA GLY A 49 -16.95 8.65 -0.80
C GLY A 49 -15.86 8.68 -1.87
N ARG A 50 -16.04 9.42 -2.98
CA ARG A 50 -15.01 9.65 -3.99
C ARG A 50 -14.18 10.87 -3.61
N VAL A 51 -12.86 10.73 -3.69
CA VAL A 51 -11.87 11.81 -3.52
C VAL A 51 -10.94 11.82 -4.72
N SER A 52 -10.76 12.98 -5.35
CA SER A 52 -9.77 13.16 -6.43
C SER A 52 -8.64 14.04 -5.93
N LEU A 53 -7.41 13.52 -5.97
CA LEU A 53 -6.20 14.22 -5.56
C LEU A 53 -5.34 14.52 -6.79
N SER A 54 -5.07 15.80 -7.04
CA SER A 54 -4.09 16.17 -8.06
C SER A 54 -2.67 15.92 -7.55
N SER A 55 -1.70 15.74 -8.46
CA SER A 55 -0.29 15.60 -8.08
C SER A 55 0.25 16.81 -7.30
N ASN A 56 -0.28 18.00 -7.54
CA ASN A 56 0.09 19.20 -6.78
C ASN A 56 -0.42 19.13 -5.33
N MET A 57 -1.65 18.65 -5.11
CA MET A 57 -2.16 18.44 -3.75
C MET A 57 -1.32 17.43 -2.98
N ILE A 58 -0.90 16.34 -3.64
CA ILE A 58 -0.05 15.31 -3.04
C ILE A 58 1.35 15.88 -2.72
N ALA A 59 1.93 16.69 -3.64
CA ALA A 59 3.24 17.29 -3.46
C ALA A 59 3.31 18.32 -2.33
N ASN A 60 2.20 18.95 -1.98
CA ASN A 60 2.12 19.98 -0.93
C ASN A 60 1.89 19.41 0.48
N LEU A 61 1.74 18.09 0.64
CA LEU A 61 1.66 17.49 1.96
C LEU A 61 3.08 17.39 2.58
N PRO A 62 3.21 17.55 3.92
CA PRO A 62 4.45 17.25 4.59
C PRO A 62 4.83 15.79 4.39
N VAL A 63 6.06 15.53 4.01
CA VAL A 63 6.48 14.21 3.54
C VAL A 63 7.65 13.66 4.34
N MET A 64 7.71 12.35 4.49
CA MET A 64 8.84 11.65 5.06
C MET A 64 9.97 11.55 4.01
N PHE A 65 11.20 11.83 4.41
CA PHE A 65 12.38 11.81 3.55
C PHE A 65 12.34 12.77 2.34
N GLY A 66 11.46 13.77 2.37
CA GLY A 66 11.40 14.80 1.32
C GLY A 66 10.73 14.34 0.02
N GLU A 67 10.02 13.22 0.02
CA GLU A 67 9.35 12.66 -1.14
C GLU A 67 7.83 12.59 -0.98
N PRO A 68 7.06 13.17 -1.93
CA PRO A 68 5.61 13.01 -1.97
C PRO A 68 5.20 11.56 -2.21
N ASP A 69 4.13 11.10 -1.53
CA ASP A 69 3.64 9.73 -1.59
C ASP A 69 2.13 9.67 -1.71
N ILE A 70 1.64 8.91 -2.70
CA ILE A 70 0.19 8.78 -2.99
C ILE A 70 -0.53 8.07 -1.84
N VAL A 71 0.00 6.94 -1.37
CA VAL A 71 -0.67 6.15 -0.33
C VAL A 71 -0.70 6.92 0.99
N LYS A 72 0.39 7.62 1.33
CA LYS A 72 0.41 8.50 2.51
C LYS A 72 -0.56 9.67 2.40
N ALA A 73 -0.72 10.23 1.20
CA ALA A 73 -1.76 11.24 0.97
C ALA A 73 -3.17 10.67 1.21
N LEU A 74 -3.46 9.45 0.72
CA LEU A 74 -4.73 8.78 0.98
C LEU A 74 -4.92 8.46 2.46
N GLN A 75 -3.86 8.11 3.18
CA GLN A 75 -3.91 7.86 4.63
C GLN A 75 -4.30 9.10 5.45
N THR A 76 -4.22 10.31 4.90
CA THR A 76 -4.70 11.53 5.59
C THR A 76 -6.22 11.70 5.54
N LEU A 77 -6.93 10.91 4.71
CA LEU A 77 -8.38 11.00 4.56
C LEU A 77 -9.11 10.34 5.73
N PRO A 78 -10.30 10.85 6.11
CA PRO A 78 -11.15 10.18 7.10
C PRO A 78 -11.64 8.83 6.58
N GLY A 79 -11.77 7.85 7.49
CA GLY A 79 -12.14 6.48 7.17
C GLY A 79 -11.02 5.63 6.56
N VAL A 80 -9.80 6.17 6.47
CA VAL A 80 -8.61 5.49 5.98
C VAL A 80 -7.57 5.42 7.09
N SER A 81 -7.12 4.22 7.47
CA SER A 81 -6.06 4.01 8.46
C SER A 81 -4.76 3.58 7.78
N GLN A 82 -3.64 3.93 8.40
CA GLN A 82 -2.30 3.53 7.94
C GLN A 82 -1.87 2.17 8.49
N GLY A 83 -2.65 1.56 9.40
CA GLY A 83 -2.23 0.40 10.13
C GLY A 83 -1.10 0.75 11.11
N MET A 84 0.13 0.66 10.68
CA MET A 84 1.33 1.01 11.46
C MET A 84 1.87 2.37 11.05
N GLU A 85 2.41 3.13 12.02
CA GLU A 85 3.00 4.43 11.71
C GLU A 85 4.20 4.31 10.77
N GLY A 86 4.23 5.21 9.79
CA GLY A 86 5.31 5.30 8.80
C GLY A 86 5.21 4.29 7.67
N PHE A 87 4.27 3.35 7.71
CA PHE A 87 4.07 2.35 6.67
C PHE A 87 2.95 2.73 5.69
N THR A 88 2.98 2.18 4.48
CA THR A 88 2.03 2.47 3.40
C THR A 88 0.80 1.55 3.39
N GLY A 89 0.55 0.80 4.45
CA GLY A 89 -0.68 0.02 4.58
C GLY A 89 -1.92 0.90 4.43
N LEU A 90 -2.91 0.42 3.69
CA LEU A 90 -4.15 1.15 3.42
C LEU A 90 -5.35 0.34 3.94
N TYR A 91 -5.93 0.77 5.04
CA TYR A 91 -7.06 0.10 5.69
C TYR A 91 -8.28 1.01 5.62
N VAL A 92 -9.22 0.67 4.74
CA VAL A 92 -10.33 1.55 4.40
C VAL A 92 -11.63 1.02 4.98
N ARG A 93 -12.25 1.79 5.90
CA ARG A 93 -13.55 1.44 6.50
C ARG A 93 -13.57 0.00 7.05
N GLY A 94 -12.52 -0.36 7.80
CA GLY A 94 -12.39 -1.68 8.43
C GLY A 94 -12.03 -2.84 7.50
N GLY A 95 -11.71 -2.56 6.24
CA GLY A 95 -11.12 -3.56 5.35
C GLY A 95 -9.62 -3.67 5.52
N ASP A 96 -9.04 -4.79 5.10
CA ASP A 96 -7.63 -5.08 5.17
C ASP A 96 -6.88 -4.54 3.94
N ASN A 97 -5.53 -4.52 3.99
CA ASN A 97 -4.72 -3.88 2.96
C ASN A 97 -4.89 -4.52 1.57
N ASP A 98 -5.03 -5.84 1.51
CA ASP A 98 -5.25 -6.61 0.28
C ASP A 98 -6.62 -6.36 -0.38
N GLN A 99 -7.56 -5.76 0.36
CA GLN A 99 -8.92 -5.47 -0.09
C GLN A 99 -9.04 -4.15 -0.86
N ASN A 100 -7.91 -3.53 -1.22
CA ASN A 100 -7.84 -2.30 -1.99
C ASN A 100 -7.34 -2.59 -3.41
N LEU A 101 -8.04 -2.06 -4.42
CA LEU A 101 -7.64 -2.15 -5.81
C LEU A 101 -6.77 -0.95 -6.19
N PHE A 102 -5.55 -1.22 -6.64
CA PHE A 102 -4.69 -0.22 -7.24
C PHE A 102 -4.62 -0.41 -8.74
N LEU A 103 -5.01 0.61 -9.49
CA LEU A 103 -4.95 0.64 -10.94
C LEU A 103 -3.99 1.75 -11.38
N TYR A 104 -2.97 1.41 -12.14
CA TYR A 104 -2.07 2.38 -12.75
C TYR A 104 -2.40 2.49 -14.24
N GLN A 105 -3.11 3.56 -14.62
CA GLN A 105 -3.66 3.74 -15.97
C GLN A 105 -4.54 2.54 -16.44
N GLY A 106 -5.21 1.88 -15.49
CA GLY A 106 -6.04 0.68 -15.73
C GLY A 106 -5.32 -0.66 -15.57
N LEU A 107 -3.98 -0.67 -15.39
CA LEU A 107 -3.18 -1.86 -15.10
C LEU A 107 -3.33 -2.22 -13.61
N PRO A 108 -3.79 -3.43 -13.23
CA PRO A 108 -3.89 -3.83 -11.84
C PRO A 108 -2.49 -4.09 -11.25
N LEU A 109 -2.27 -3.56 -10.03
CA LEU A 109 -1.05 -3.77 -9.26
C LEU A 109 -1.41 -4.37 -7.90
N TYR A 110 -0.54 -5.25 -7.42
CA TYR A 110 -0.69 -5.89 -6.12
C TYR A 110 0.14 -5.15 -5.06
N HIS A 111 0.82 -5.75 -4.16
CA HIS A 111 1.61 -5.12 -3.12
C HIS A 111 2.40 -3.88 -3.61
N VAL A 112 1.93 -2.66 -3.29
CA VAL A 112 2.40 -1.39 -3.86
C VAL A 112 3.29 -0.59 -2.90
N SER A 113 4.20 -1.26 -2.21
CA SER A 113 5.07 -0.65 -1.21
C SER A 113 6.54 -0.97 -1.38
N HIS A 114 7.40 -0.01 -1.02
CA HIS A 114 8.85 -0.12 -0.92
C HIS A 114 9.32 -0.08 0.52
N LEU A 115 10.49 -0.63 0.79
CA LEU A 115 11.15 -0.65 2.11
C LEU A 115 10.21 -1.15 3.22
N GLY A 116 9.55 -2.30 2.97
CA GLY A 116 8.59 -2.86 3.92
C GLY A 116 7.38 -1.97 4.21
N GLY A 117 7.09 -1.00 3.33
CA GLY A 117 5.94 -0.10 3.46
C GLY A 117 6.27 1.36 3.81
N ILE A 118 7.52 1.75 3.87
CA ILE A 118 7.90 3.15 4.17
C ILE A 118 7.56 4.09 3.00
N PHE A 119 7.63 3.64 1.75
CA PHE A 119 7.23 4.38 0.56
C PHE A 119 6.24 3.59 -0.27
N SER A 120 5.39 4.28 -1.03
CA SER A 120 4.62 3.64 -2.08
C SER A 120 5.45 3.47 -3.36
N SER A 121 5.11 2.47 -4.17
CA SER A 121 5.78 2.19 -5.44
C SER A 121 5.31 3.10 -6.59
N PHE A 122 4.68 4.22 -6.27
CA PHE A 122 4.20 5.19 -7.25
C PHE A 122 5.10 6.41 -7.33
N ASN A 123 5.65 6.64 -8.52
CA ASN A 123 6.39 7.86 -8.80
C ASN A 123 5.42 9.02 -9.06
N VAL A 124 5.23 9.90 -8.09
CA VAL A 124 4.30 11.05 -8.16
C VAL A 124 4.61 11.98 -9.34
N GLU A 125 5.86 12.00 -9.80
CA GLU A 125 6.28 12.83 -10.91
C GLU A 125 5.64 12.45 -12.24
N THR A 126 5.29 11.16 -12.40
CA THR A 126 4.60 10.63 -13.59
C THR A 126 3.07 10.73 -13.50
N VAL A 127 2.53 11.06 -12.32
CA VAL A 127 1.10 11.06 -12.05
C VAL A 127 0.46 12.41 -12.29
N SER A 128 -0.71 12.44 -12.89
CA SER A 128 -1.54 13.65 -13.06
C SER A 128 -2.54 13.81 -11.91
N HIS A 129 -3.29 12.77 -11.62
CA HIS A 129 -4.27 12.73 -10.53
C HIS A 129 -4.55 11.30 -10.08
N VAL A 130 -5.15 11.17 -8.92
CA VAL A 130 -5.60 9.92 -8.33
C VAL A 130 -7.07 10.05 -7.98
N ASP A 131 -7.88 9.12 -8.50
CA ASP A 131 -9.27 8.96 -8.11
C ASP A 131 -9.37 7.85 -7.07
N PHE A 132 -9.80 8.20 -5.87
CA PHE A 132 -9.95 7.27 -4.77
C PHE A 132 -11.42 7.11 -4.40
N TYR A 133 -11.89 5.86 -4.34
CA TYR A 133 -13.25 5.49 -3.99
C TYR A 133 -13.25 4.67 -2.71
N LYS A 134 -13.94 5.11 -1.67
CA LYS A 134 -14.14 4.39 -0.40
C LYS A 134 -15.61 3.95 -0.18
N ALA A 135 -16.51 4.29 -1.13
CA ALA A 135 -17.90 3.87 -1.19
C ALA A 135 -18.46 4.09 -2.60
N SER A 136 -19.66 3.59 -2.87
CA SER A 136 -20.41 3.80 -4.13
C SER A 136 -19.58 3.61 -5.38
N PHE A 137 -18.91 2.48 -5.46
CA PHE A 137 -18.02 2.16 -6.59
C PHE A 137 -18.81 2.02 -7.88
N PRO A 138 -18.39 2.63 -9.01
CA PRO A 138 -18.94 2.31 -10.34
C PRO A 138 -18.81 0.83 -10.69
N ALA A 139 -19.79 0.24 -11.40
CA ALA A 139 -19.81 -1.19 -11.73
C ALA A 139 -18.66 -1.65 -12.64
N ARG A 140 -17.97 -0.70 -13.29
CA ARG A 140 -16.74 -0.99 -14.05
C ARG A 140 -15.58 -1.50 -13.20
N TYR A 141 -15.61 -1.28 -11.89
CA TYR A 141 -14.59 -1.78 -10.97
C TYR A 141 -15.07 -3.03 -10.24
N GLY A 142 -14.22 -4.00 -10.02
CA GLY A 142 -14.50 -5.23 -9.30
C GLY A 142 -13.23 -5.85 -8.72
N GLY A 143 -13.38 -6.99 -8.03
CA GLY A 143 -12.27 -7.82 -7.56
C GLY A 143 -11.59 -7.36 -6.27
N ARG A 144 -12.01 -6.24 -5.64
CA ARG A 144 -11.57 -5.79 -4.31
C ARG A 144 -12.71 -5.11 -3.58
N ILE A 145 -12.85 -5.42 -2.27
CA ILE A 145 -14.07 -5.10 -1.51
C ILE A 145 -14.00 -3.78 -0.72
N SER A 146 -12.82 -3.17 -0.57
CA SER A 146 -12.67 -2.06 0.40
C SER A 146 -12.52 -0.69 -0.24
N SER A 147 -11.61 -0.53 -1.19
CA SER A 147 -11.44 0.72 -1.93
C SER A 147 -10.86 0.50 -3.31
N ILE A 148 -10.94 1.58 -4.12
CA ILE A 148 -10.35 1.62 -5.45
C ILE A 148 -9.51 2.87 -5.56
N THR A 149 -8.26 2.72 -5.95
CA THR A 149 -7.30 3.77 -6.23
C THR A 149 -6.95 3.72 -7.72
N ASP A 150 -7.54 4.61 -8.50
CA ASP A 150 -7.30 4.70 -9.95
C ASP A 150 -6.33 5.86 -10.22
N ILE A 151 -5.10 5.52 -10.66
CA ILE A 151 -3.99 6.44 -10.82
C ILE A 151 -3.82 6.75 -12.31
N ALA A 152 -4.02 8.01 -12.67
CA ALA A 152 -3.83 8.50 -14.02
C ALA A 152 -2.42 9.08 -14.21
N MET A 153 -1.71 8.61 -15.23
CA MET A 153 -0.43 9.19 -15.65
C MET A 153 -0.59 10.55 -16.30
N ARG A 154 0.45 11.40 -16.19
CA ARG A 154 0.54 12.63 -16.97
C ARG A 154 0.51 12.34 -18.45
N GLU A 155 -0.25 13.14 -19.17
CA GLU A 155 -0.21 13.13 -20.64
C GLU A 155 1.14 13.64 -21.12
N PRO A 156 1.76 12.98 -22.12
CA PRO A 156 2.98 13.49 -22.71
C PRO A 156 2.74 14.76 -23.53
N ASP A 157 3.76 15.65 -23.57
CA ASP A 157 3.69 16.84 -24.41
C ASP A 157 3.94 16.47 -25.88
N PHE A 158 2.99 16.76 -26.76
CA PHE A 158 3.09 16.49 -28.18
C PHE A 158 3.90 17.52 -28.98
N ASN A 159 4.32 18.62 -28.34
CA ASN A 159 4.91 19.74 -29.05
C ASN A 159 6.32 20.10 -28.57
N LYS A 160 6.61 19.94 -27.27
CA LYS A 160 7.85 20.37 -26.64
C LYS A 160 8.47 19.27 -25.78
N PHE A 161 9.78 19.23 -25.76
CA PHE A 161 10.52 18.48 -24.75
C PHE A 161 10.54 19.24 -23.44
N GLY A 162 10.42 18.53 -22.36
CA GLY A 162 10.54 19.07 -21.02
C GLY A 162 10.73 17.94 -20.02
N GLY A 163 11.06 18.30 -18.80
CA GLY A 163 11.27 17.31 -17.77
C GLY A 163 11.63 17.91 -16.44
N LYS A 164 11.93 17.04 -15.51
CA LYS A 164 12.41 17.40 -14.19
C LYS A 164 13.34 16.34 -13.61
N VAL A 165 14.26 16.78 -12.81
CA VAL A 165 15.15 15.94 -12.01
C VAL A 165 14.93 16.32 -10.56
N SER A 166 14.72 15.32 -9.72
CA SER A 166 14.58 15.48 -8.27
C SER A 166 15.66 14.66 -7.57
N VAL A 167 16.28 15.28 -6.58
CA VAL A 167 17.29 14.64 -5.72
C VAL A 167 16.86 14.86 -4.28
N GLY A 168 16.55 13.75 -3.61
CA GLY A 168 16.17 13.72 -2.19
C GLY A 168 17.21 13.02 -1.33
N LEU A 169 16.92 12.89 -0.05
CA LEU A 169 17.82 12.26 0.92
C LEU A 169 18.09 10.79 0.58
N LEU A 170 17.07 10.02 0.18
CA LEU A 170 17.16 8.59 -0.01
C LEU A 170 17.01 8.12 -1.46
N ASN A 171 16.59 8.99 -2.39
CA ASN A 171 16.36 8.62 -3.78
C ASN A 171 16.61 9.79 -4.75
N ALA A 172 16.72 9.43 -6.02
CA ALA A 172 16.67 10.36 -7.14
C ALA A 172 15.57 9.95 -8.12
N ASN A 173 15.04 10.96 -8.80
CA ASN A 173 13.93 10.82 -9.70
C ASN A 173 14.16 11.66 -10.96
N VAL A 174 13.91 11.08 -12.12
CA VAL A 174 14.00 11.75 -13.43
C VAL A 174 12.68 11.54 -14.15
N TYR A 175 12.10 12.62 -14.65
CA TYR A 175 10.92 12.58 -15.52
C TYR A 175 11.21 13.36 -16.79
N VAL A 176 10.92 12.76 -17.94
CA VAL A 176 11.11 13.37 -19.26
C VAL A 176 9.85 13.16 -20.09
N THR A 177 9.46 14.15 -20.84
CA THR A 177 8.33 14.09 -21.77
C THR A 177 8.64 14.85 -23.05
N GLY A 178 8.07 14.43 -24.17
CA GLY A 178 8.21 15.14 -25.41
C GLY A 178 7.67 14.41 -26.63
N PRO A 179 7.67 15.07 -27.79
CA PRO A 179 7.22 14.51 -29.04
C PRO A 179 8.26 13.57 -29.68
N ILE A 180 7.83 12.42 -30.15
CA ILE A 180 8.56 11.62 -31.15
C ILE A 180 8.21 12.14 -32.53
N ILE A 181 6.91 12.36 -32.77
CA ILE A 181 6.37 12.98 -33.98
C ILE A 181 5.47 14.13 -33.50
N LYS A 182 5.87 15.38 -33.75
CA LYS A 182 5.12 16.55 -33.28
C LYS A 182 3.64 16.48 -33.64
N GLY A 183 2.79 16.73 -32.64
CA GLY A 183 1.35 16.71 -32.76
C GLY A 183 0.71 15.31 -32.92
N ARG A 184 1.50 14.23 -33.13
CA ARG A 184 0.99 12.89 -33.44
C ARG A 184 1.43 11.81 -32.47
N THR A 185 2.72 11.75 -32.12
CA THR A 185 3.27 10.73 -31.23
C THR A 185 4.11 11.39 -30.16
N ALA A 186 3.83 11.10 -28.91
CA ALA A 186 4.58 11.65 -27.78
C ALA A 186 4.79 10.58 -26.70
N PHE A 187 5.83 10.77 -25.91
CA PHE A 187 6.18 9.89 -24.81
C PHE A 187 6.36 10.65 -23.49
N SER A 188 6.15 9.96 -22.39
CA SER A 188 6.64 10.35 -21.08
C SER A 188 7.31 9.16 -20.39
N ALA A 189 8.43 9.39 -19.73
CA ALA A 189 9.20 8.39 -19.03
C ALA A 189 9.62 8.91 -17.65
N GLY A 190 9.48 8.08 -16.64
CA GLY A 190 9.94 8.34 -15.28
C GLY A 190 10.84 7.23 -14.79
N LEU A 191 11.92 7.60 -14.09
CA LEU A 191 12.83 6.69 -13.40
C LEU A 191 13.03 7.21 -11.99
N ARG A 192 12.78 6.37 -10.99
CA ARG A 192 13.09 6.65 -9.58
C ARG A 192 13.94 5.50 -9.03
N ARG A 193 15.03 5.82 -8.32
CA ARG A 193 15.88 4.84 -7.64
C ARG A 193 16.29 5.33 -6.27
N SER A 194 16.19 4.47 -5.27
CA SER A 194 16.81 4.73 -3.97
C SER A 194 18.32 4.48 -4.03
N TRP A 195 19.08 5.21 -3.23
CA TRP A 195 20.53 5.01 -3.04
C TRP A 195 20.89 4.65 -1.59
N ILE A 196 19.96 4.03 -0.89
CA ILE A 196 20.16 3.59 0.51
C ILE A 196 21.35 2.62 0.60
N ASP A 197 21.50 1.74 -0.41
CA ASP A 197 22.66 0.85 -0.56
C ASP A 197 23.99 1.61 -0.64
N LEU A 198 24.02 2.73 -1.38
CA LEU A 198 25.21 3.56 -1.52
C LEU A 198 25.50 4.38 -0.25
N LEU A 199 24.46 4.90 0.41
CA LEU A 199 24.60 5.68 1.65
C LEU A 199 24.97 4.80 2.86
N SER A 200 24.46 3.58 2.92
CA SER A 200 24.75 2.66 4.00
C SER A 200 26.15 2.01 3.88
N ALA A 201 26.69 1.90 2.69
CA ALA A 201 27.98 1.19 2.45
C ALA A 201 29.17 1.77 3.26
N PRO A 202 29.42 3.09 3.33
CA PRO A 202 30.50 3.65 4.14
C PRO A 202 30.28 3.41 5.64
N THR A 203 29.03 3.60 6.12
CA THR A 203 28.67 3.36 7.53
C THR A 203 28.88 1.90 7.89
N LEU A 204 28.42 0.99 7.02
CA LEU A 204 28.60 -0.44 7.19
C LEU A 204 30.10 -0.85 7.18
N ALA A 205 30.92 -0.21 6.34
CA ALA A 205 32.36 -0.43 6.31
C ALA A 205 33.01 -0.04 7.65
N ILE A 206 32.60 1.09 8.26
CA ILE A 206 33.08 1.53 9.57
C ILE A 206 32.62 0.55 10.68
N VAL A 207 31.32 0.19 10.70
CA VAL A 207 30.78 -0.77 11.65
C VAL A 207 31.52 -2.09 11.55
N ASN A 208 31.74 -2.60 10.33
CA ASN A 208 32.45 -3.86 10.10
C ASN A 208 33.94 -3.77 10.49
N ALA A 209 34.60 -2.64 10.32
CA ALA A 209 35.97 -2.44 10.79
C ALA A 209 36.09 -2.52 12.33
N ILE A 210 35.05 -2.04 13.04
CA ILE A 210 34.96 -2.12 14.51
C ILE A 210 34.61 -3.54 14.96
N THR A 211 33.55 -4.14 14.39
CA THR A 211 33.01 -5.44 14.81
C THR A 211 33.85 -6.62 14.38
N LYS A 212 34.71 -6.45 13.34
CA LYS A 212 35.65 -7.47 12.90
C LYS A 212 36.61 -7.95 14.05
N LYS A 213 36.93 -7.03 14.95
CA LYS A 213 37.75 -7.38 16.15
C LYS A 213 37.04 -8.37 17.08
N ASN A 214 35.70 -8.41 17.03
CA ASN A 214 34.85 -9.31 17.80
C ASN A 214 34.38 -10.50 16.96
N GLY A 215 35.02 -10.81 15.82
CA GLY A 215 34.64 -11.92 14.94
C GLY A 215 33.29 -11.72 14.21
N LYS A 216 32.83 -10.48 14.02
CA LYS A 216 31.51 -10.22 13.39
C LYS A 216 31.62 -9.32 12.19
N LYS A 217 30.87 -9.67 11.11
CA LYS A 217 30.71 -8.86 9.91
C LYS A 217 29.22 -8.77 9.54
N HIS A 218 28.69 -7.57 9.55
CA HIS A 218 27.31 -7.30 9.17
C HIS A 218 27.16 -7.16 7.65
N ILE A 219 26.07 -7.66 7.12
CA ILE A 219 25.68 -7.55 5.70
C ILE A 219 24.37 -6.80 5.66
N LEU A 220 24.35 -5.66 4.96
CA LEU A 220 23.14 -4.84 4.76
C LEU A 220 23.19 -4.24 3.36
N GLY A 221 22.13 -4.43 2.60
CA GLY A 221 21.93 -3.77 1.32
C GLY A 221 20.45 -3.64 1.02
N TYR A 222 20.01 -2.44 0.67
CA TYR A 222 18.65 -2.21 0.24
C TYR A 222 18.59 -1.19 -0.89
N SER A 223 17.81 -1.52 -1.92
CA SER A 223 17.47 -0.57 -2.98
C SER A 223 16.11 -0.88 -3.59
N PHE A 224 15.44 0.15 -4.07
CA PHE A 224 14.28 0.01 -4.94
C PHE A 224 14.47 0.80 -6.25
N THR A 225 13.73 0.40 -7.27
CA THR A 225 13.73 1.05 -8.59
C THR A 225 12.33 1.04 -9.17
N ASP A 226 11.85 2.19 -9.62
CA ASP A 226 10.61 2.35 -10.38
C ASP A 226 10.90 2.91 -11.76
N MET A 227 10.25 2.33 -12.76
CA MET A 227 10.25 2.82 -14.13
C MET A 227 8.82 2.90 -14.64
N ASN A 228 8.50 4.03 -15.24
CA ASN A 228 7.20 4.29 -15.83
C ASN A 228 7.38 4.82 -17.23
N LEU A 229 6.67 4.23 -18.17
CA LEU A 229 6.70 4.65 -19.57
C LEU A 229 5.25 4.82 -20.05
N ARG A 230 5.00 5.90 -20.78
CA ARG A 230 3.76 6.12 -21.50
C ARG A 230 4.08 6.60 -22.92
N LEU A 231 3.46 5.96 -23.90
CA LEU A 231 3.54 6.32 -25.30
C LEU A 231 2.13 6.56 -25.82
N ASP A 232 1.85 7.75 -26.29
CA ASP A 232 0.56 8.12 -26.87
C ASP A 232 0.73 8.36 -28.38
N HIS A 233 -0.13 7.74 -29.19
CA HIS A 233 -0.16 7.91 -30.63
C HIS A 233 -1.58 8.27 -31.09
N LYS A 234 -1.74 9.43 -31.74
CA LYS A 234 -2.98 9.85 -32.41
C LYS A 234 -3.01 9.28 -33.82
N ILE A 235 -3.83 8.26 -34.05
CA ILE A 235 -4.02 7.66 -35.37
C ILE A 235 -4.72 8.67 -36.28
N ASN A 236 -5.80 9.26 -35.77
CA ASN A 236 -6.55 10.36 -36.37
C ASN A 236 -7.24 11.19 -35.27
N ARG A 237 -8.26 12.01 -35.62
CA ARG A 237 -8.98 12.86 -34.67
C ARG A 237 -9.83 12.07 -33.67
N ASP A 238 -10.28 10.89 -34.07
CA ASP A 238 -11.22 10.07 -33.29
C ASP A 238 -10.59 8.81 -32.70
N MET A 239 -9.39 8.46 -33.15
CA MET A 239 -8.70 7.23 -32.73
C MET A 239 -7.35 7.53 -32.14
N SER A 240 -7.08 6.95 -30.98
CA SER A 240 -5.78 7.02 -30.31
C SER A 240 -5.38 5.67 -29.74
N LEU A 241 -4.07 5.44 -29.70
CA LEU A 241 -3.43 4.30 -29.07
C LEU A 241 -2.54 4.81 -27.95
N GLN A 242 -2.60 4.16 -26.80
CA GLN A 242 -1.74 4.42 -25.66
C GLN A 242 -1.11 3.13 -25.19
N ILE A 243 0.19 3.14 -24.95
CA ILE A 243 0.93 2.03 -24.34
C ILE A 243 1.54 2.55 -23.05
N VAL A 244 1.32 1.82 -21.95
CA VAL A 244 1.88 2.15 -20.64
C VAL A 244 2.64 0.95 -20.09
N GLY A 245 3.88 1.17 -19.69
CA GLY A 245 4.72 0.23 -18.96
C GLY A 245 4.94 0.69 -17.52
N TYR A 246 4.89 -0.27 -16.60
CA TYR A 246 5.16 -0.09 -15.18
C TYR A 246 6.17 -1.14 -14.70
N TYR A 247 7.12 -0.70 -13.89
CA TYR A 247 8.06 -1.55 -13.17
C TYR A 247 8.34 -0.91 -11.82
N GLY A 248 8.18 -1.66 -10.73
CA GLY A 248 8.53 -1.25 -9.36
C GLY A 248 9.05 -2.46 -8.59
N TYR A 249 10.31 -2.44 -8.18
CA TYR A 249 10.98 -3.61 -7.63
C TYR A 249 11.96 -3.26 -6.52
N ASP A 250 11.93 -4.06 -5.45
CA ASP A 250 12.77 -3.96 -4.26
C ASP A 250 13.75 -5.11 -4.15
N ARG A 251 14.90 -4.84 -3.52
CA ARG A 251 15.90 -5.83 -3.15
C ARG A 251 16.46 -5.51 -1.79
N LEU A 252 16.30 -6.43 -0.85
CA LEU A 252 16.85 -6.37 0.50
C LEU A 252 17.80 -7.53 0.71
N LYS A 253 18.97 -7.26 1.27
CA LYS A 253 19.91 -8.26 1.77
C LYS A 253 20.29 -7.90 3.20
N LEU A 254 20.05 -8.81 4.13
CA LEU A 254 20.44 -8.71 5.55
C LEU A 254 21.22 -9.94 5.94
N GLY A 255 22.25 -9.79 6.76
CA GLY A 255 22.98 -10.96 7.24
C GLY A 255 24.04 -10.62 8.27
N LEU A 256 24.53 -11.66 8.88
CA LEU A 256 25.63 -11.63 9.84
C LEU A 256 26.58 -12.79 9.51
N ARG A 257 27.86 -12.49 9.45
CA ARG A 257 28.93 -13.49 9.41
C ARG A 257 29.68 -13.43 10.72
N GLU A 258 29.75 -14.55 11.40
CA GLU A 258 30.57 -14.75 12.58
C GLU A 258 31.78 -15.62 12.24
N PHE A 259 32.95 -15.30 12.77
CA PHE A 259 34.20 -16.02 12.57
C PHE A 259 35.07 -15.86 13.80
N ASP A 260 36.08 -16.73 13.98
CA ASP A 260 36.93 -16.70 15.15
C ASP A 260 37.51 -15.31 15.41
N ALA A 261 37.09 -14.70 16.51
CA ALA A 261 37.84 -13.65 17.11
C ALA A 261 38.96 -14.30 17.94
N LYS A 262 40.20 -13.94 17.68
CA LYS A 262 41.30 -14.36 18.56
C LYS A 262 40.89 -14.13 20.00
N SER A 263 40.66 -15.23 20.74
CA SER A 263 40.19 -15.16 22.11
C SER A 263 41.20 -14.38 22.91
N TYR A 264 40.83 -13.20 23.37
CA TYR A 264 41.65 -12.39 24.25
C TYR A 264 41.80 -13.16 25.58
N GLY A 265 42.90 -13.88 25.76
CA GLY A 265 43.27 -14.51 27.02
C GLY A 265 43.25 -16.04 27.10
N SER A 266 42.95 -16.79 26.05
CA SER A 266 43.10 -18.24 26.03
C SER A 266 44.53 -18.63 25.65
N THR A 267 45.22 -19.35 26.50
CA THR A 267 46.59 -19.87 26.27
C THR A 267 46.62 -21.18 25.44
N THR A 268 45.51 -21.63 24.93
CA THR A 268 45.39 -22.75 24.00
C THR A 268 45.05 -22.20 22.64
N GLU A 269 46.04 -22.14 21.74
CA GLU A 269 45.83 -22.00 20.31
C GLU A 269 45.02 -23.21 19.81
N SER A 270 43.71 -23.08 19.69
CA SER A 270 42.93 -23.98 18.85
C SER A 270 43.13 -23.51 17.43
N ASP A 271 43.79 -24.30 16.59
CA ASP A 271 44.00 -24.05 15.15
C ASP A 271 42.71 -24.19 14.33
N THR A 272 41.56 -24.41 14.98
CA THR A 272 40.25 -24.54 14.32
C THR A 272 39.67 -23.17 14.04
N HIS A 273 39.57 -22.81 12.77
CA HIS A 273 38.94 -21.60 12.31
C HIS A 273 37.44 -21.87 12.01
N PHE A 274 36.59 -21.27 12.76
CA PHE A 274 35.12 -21.36 12.66
C PHE A 274 34.55 -20.26 11.78
N PHE A 275 33.46 -20.58 11.08
CA PHE A 275 32.72 -19.62 10.27
C PHE A 275 31.24 -19.97 10.27
N ASP A 276 30.38 -18.99 10.50
CA ASP A 276 28.90 -19.05 10.38
C ASP A 276 28.40 -17.78 9.67
N GLU A 277 27.87 -17.92 8.46
CA GLU A 277 27.23 -16.85 7.75
C GLU A 277 25.75 -17.13 7.58
N ASN A 278 24.92 -16.28 8.17
CA ASN A 278 23.48 -16.29 7.95
C ASN A 278 23.10 -15.07 7.11
N SER A 279 22.50 -15.29 5.95
CA SER A 279 22.05 -14.22 5.05
C SER A 279 20.63 -14.43 4.60
N ASN A 280 19.87 -13.33 4.62
CA ASN A 280 18.50 -13.25 4.20
C ASN A 280 18.38 -12.30 3.01
N ARG A 281 17.75 -12.74 1.93
CA ARG A 281 17.50 -11.93 0.74
C ARG A 281 16.02 -11.93 0.44
N LEU A 282 15.44 -10.74 0.32
CA LEU A 282 14.05 -10.55 -0.04
C LEU A 282 13.98 -9.66 -1.27
N ALA A 283 13.27 -10.10 -2.28
CA ALA A 283 13.05 -9.34 -3.51
C ALA A 283 11.59 -9.41 -3.90
N TRP A 284 10.95 -8.25 -4.10
CA TRP A 284 9.52 -8.18 -4.44
C TRP A 284 9.21 -7.00 -5.34
N GLY A 285 8.07 -7.09 -6.01
CA GLY A 285 7.59 -5.98 -6.82
C GLY A 285 6.61 -6.37 -7.90
N ASN A 286 6.21 -5.35 -8.66
CA ASN A 286 5.30 -5.46 -9.79
C ASN A 286 5.97 -5.03 -11.08
N TRP A 287 5.59 -5.65 -12.18
CA TRP A 287 5.83 -5.13 -13.51
C TRP A 287 4.67 -5.46 -14.43
N GLY A 288 4.44 -4.63 -15.43
CA GLY A 288 3.38 -4.91 -16.37
C GLY A 288 3.31 -3.90 -17.50
N VAL A 289 2.46 -4.21 -18.46
CA VAL A 289 2.20 -3.38 -19.63
C VAL A 289 0.71 -3.41 -19.95
N ILE A 290 0.18 -2.25 -20.36
CA ILE A 290 -1.19 -2.12 -20.84
C ILE A 290 -1.20 -1.31 -22.14
N GLY A 291 -1.93 -1.80 -23.13
CA GLY A 291 -2.26 -1.10 -24.36
C GLY A 291 -3.74 -0.71 -24.35
N ASN A 292 -4.04 0.56 -24.50
CA ASN A 292 -5.39 1.12 -24.59
C ASN A 292 -5.62 1.66 -25.99
N TYR A 293 -6.74 1.32 -26.59
CA TYR A 293 -7.23 1.87 -27.84
C TYR A 293 -8.54 2.60 -27.58
N ASP A 294 -8.56 3.90 -27.86
CA ASP A 294 -9.73 4.76 -27.72
C ASP A 294 -10.29 5.12 -29.11
N TYR A 295 -11.58 4.91 -29.29
CA TYR A 295 -12.32 5.27 -30.49
C TYR A 295 -13.53 6.15 -30.12
N ARG A 296 -13.49 7.40 -30.55
CA ARG A 296 -14.59 8.35 -30.40
C ARG A 296 -15.65 8.10 -31.46
N LEU A 297 -16.84 7.79 -31.00
CA LEU A 297 -18.04 7.63 -31.81
C LEU A 297 -18.89 8.90 -31.74
N ASN A 298 -19.89 9.04 -32.63
CA ASN A 298 -20.78 10.21 -32.68
C ASN A 298 -21.49 10.51 -31.34
N ARG A 299 -21.79 9.49 -30.53
CA ARG A 299 -22.47 9.59 -29.23
C ARG A 299 -21.78 8.86 -28.11
N GLY A 300 -20.47 8.77 -28.13
CA GLY A 300 -19.75 8.11 -27.04
C GLY A 300 -18.32 7.74 -27.39
N MET A 301 -17.72 7.00 -26.53
CA MET A 301 -16.34 6.53 -26.66
C MET A 301 -16.27 5.02 -26.37
N LEU A 302 -15.69 4.30 -27.30
CA LEU A 302 -15.32 2.89 -27.12
C LEU A 302 -13.85 2.86 -26.70
N ARG A 303 -13.56 2.13 -25.63
CA ARG A 303 -12.20 1.83 -25.18
C ARG A 303 -11.99 0.33 -25.16
N ALA A 304 -10.94 -0.13 -25.80
CA ALA A 304 -10.45 -1.50 -25.69
C ALA A 304 -9.07 -1.47 -25.03
N ALA A 305 -8.81 -2.41 -24.13
CA ALA A 305 -7.52 -2.53 -23.46
C ALA A 305 -7.10 -3.99 -23.39
N VAL A 306 -5.79 -4.23 -23.50
CA VAL A 306 -5.16 -5.52 -23.22
C VAL A 306 -3.98 -5.27 -22.29
N TYR A 307 -3.79 -6.16 -21.30
CA TYR A 307 -2.71 -5.98 -20.34
C TYR A 307 -2.08 -7.30 -19.90
N TYR A 308 -0.85 -7.17 -19.45
CA TYR A 308 -0.14 -8.16 -18.65
C TYR A 308 0.36 -7.49 -17.37
N SER A 309 0.13 -8.11 -16.21
CA SER A 309 0.64 -7.67 -14.92
C SER A 309 1.23 -8.85 -14.17
N LYS A 310 2.36 -8.66 -13.50
CA LYS A 310 2.98 -9.68 -12.65
C LYS A 310 3.47 -9.06 -11.36
N TYR A 311 3.05 -9.66 -10.26
CA TYR A 311 3.62 -9.49 -8.92
C TYR A 311 4.44 -10.71 -8.56
N SER A 312 5.56 -10.54 -7.89
CA SER A 312 6.33 -11.63 -7.30
C SER A 312 7.01 -11.20 -6.00
N SER A 313 7.08 -12.12 -5.06
CA SER A 313 7.88 -12.02 -3.85
C SER A 313 8.74 -13.27 -3.71
N ASN A 314 10.02 -13.09 -3.43
CA ASN A 314 11.00 -14.15 -3.29
C ASN A 314 11.83 -13.90 -2.04
N TYR A 315 11.67 -14.76 -1.06
CA TYR A 315 12.45 -14.73 0.17
C TYR A 315 13.41 -15.92 0.19
N ARG A 316 14.69 -15.65 0.40
CA ARG A 316 15.73 -16.64 0.47
C ARG A 316 16.51 -16.46 1.75
N GLN A 317 16.57 -17.51 2.54
CA GLN A 317 17.44 -17.63 3.70
C GLN A 317 18.56 -18.62 3.38
N GLU A 318 19.78 -18.23 3.62
CA GLU A 318 20.98 -19.05 3.38
C GLU A 318 21.81 -19.03 4.65
N ARG A 319 22.21 -20.20 5.10
CA ARG A 319 23.19 -20.37 6.19
C ARG A 319 24.32 -21.24 5.70
N GLU A 320 25.52 -20.73 5.81
CA GLU A 320 26.76 -21.45 5.57
C GLU A 320 27.49 -21.56 6.90
N TYR A 321 27.81 -22.75 7.29
CA TYR A 321 28.44 -23.06 8.58
C TYR A 321 29.62 -23.99 8.40
N GLN A 322 30.71 -23.72 9.09
CA GLN A 322 31.91 -24.61 9.10
C GLN A 322 32.56 -24.51 10.46
N THR A 323 32.73 -25.66 11.12
CA THR A 323 33.37 -25.76 12.43
C THR A 323 34.88 -25.69 12.33
N ASP A 324 35.47 -26.16 11.23
CA ASP A 324 36.89 -26.09 10.94
C ASP A 324 37.14 -25.75 9.47
N THR A 325 37.62 -24.55 9.20
CA THR A 325 37.90 -24.10 7.83
C THR A 325 39.09 -24.83 7.18
N SER A 326 39.89 -25.58 7.95
CA SER A 326 40.95 -26.43 7.44
C SER A 326 40.46 -27.80 6.98
N ASP A 327 39.25 -28.21 7.43
CA ASP A 327 38.60 -29.46 7.05
C ASP A 327 37.34 -29.21 6.24
N PRO A 328 37.36 -29.40 4.90
CA PRO A 328 36.18 -29.23 4.06
C PRO A 328 35.00 -30.12 4.41
N SER A 329 35.22 -31.24 5.11
CA SER A 329 34.13 -32.15 5.51
C SER A 329 33.22 -31.54 6.59
N THR A 330 33.69 -30.55 7.32
CA THR A 330 32.92 -29.83 8.35
C THR A 330 32.03 -28.70 7.78
N TYR A 331 31.99 -28.53 6.44
CA TYR A 331 31.18 -27.52 5.78
C TYR A 331 29.71 -27.97 5.63
N GLU A 332 28.83 -27.21 6.19
CA GLU A 332 27.39 -27.38 6.07
C GLU A 332 26.75 -26.16 5.39
N TYR A 333 25.77 -26.42 4.58
CA TYR A 333 24.98 -25.38 3.90
C TYR A 333 23.51 -25.69 4.01
N SER A 334 22.73 -24.69 4.37
CA SER A 334 21.26 -24.76 4.31
C SER A 334 20.69 -23.55 3.57
N LYS A 335 19.73 -23.80 2.73
CA LYS A 335 19.01 -22.78 1.97
C LYS A 335 17.53 -23.07 1.98
N SER A 336 16.75 -22.08 2.38
CA SER A 336 15.29 -22.07 2.23
C SER A 336 14.89 -20.96 1.27
N HIS A 337 14.09 -21.28 0.28
CA HIS A 337 13.58 -20.33 -0.71
C HIS A 337 12.06 -20.38 -0.73
N THR A 338 11.42 -19.33 -0.24
CA THR A 338 9.98 -19.14 -0.29
C THR A 338 9.62 -18.15 -1.40
N SER A 339 8.63 -18.49 -2.21
CA SER A 339 8.15 -17.66 -3.31
C SER A 339 6.63 -17.60 -3.37
N ASN A 340 6.11 -16.45 -3.79
CA ASN A 340 4.69 -16.22 -4.07
C ASN A 340 4.57 -15.32 -5.30
N SER A 341 3.62 -15.59 -6.18
CA SER A 341 3.43 -14.76 -7.38
C SER A 341 2.01 -14.79 -7.91
N ILE A 342 1.65 -13.70 -8.57
CA ILE A 342 0.41 -13.53 -9.34
C ILE A 342 0.80 -13.00 -10.71
N ALA A 343 0.33 -13.65 -11.78
CA ALA A 343 0.49 -13.16 -13.14
C ALA A 343 -0.89 -13.11 -13.81
N ASP A 344 -1.23 -11.93 -14.35
CA ASP A 344 -2.52 -11.66 -14.99
C ASP A 344 -2.34 -11.33 -16.46
N ILE A 345 -3.14 -11.96 -17.33
CA ILE A 345 -3.36 -11.54 -18.70
C ILE A 345 -4.83 -11.15 -18.82
N GLY A 346 -5.11 -9.94 -19.26
CA GLY A 346 -6.50 -9.49 -19.37
C GLY A 346 -6.81 -8.64 -20.59
N ALA A 347 -8.09 -8.62 -20.93
CA ALA A 347 -8.66 -7.79 -21.96
C ALA A 347 -9.95 -7.13 -21.45
N LYS A 348 -10.15 -5.86 -21.80
CA LYS A 348 -11.32 -5.07 -21.40
C LYS A 348 -11.87 -4.33 -22.59
N VAL A 349 -13.19 -4.31 -22.75
CA VAL A 349 -13.87 -3.48 -23.74
C VAL A 349 -14.96 -2.72 -23.01
N SER A 350 -14.98 -1.42 -23.16
CA SER A 350 -15.98 -0.56 -22.52
C SER A 350 -16.51 0.50 -23.47
N TYR A 351 -17.78 0.79 -23.34
CA TYR A 351 -18.47 1.84 -24.05
C TYR A 351 -19.05 2.83 -23.06
N MET A 352 -18.84 4.11 -23.31
CA MET A 352 -19.43 5.22 -22.55
C MET A 352 -20.13 6.16 -23.50
N ALA A 353 -21.38 6.51 -23.19
CA ALA A 353 -22.15 7.45 -23.98
C ALA A 353 -22.98 8.38 -23.10
N ASP A 354 -22.95 9.65 -23.43
CA ASP A 354 -23.84 10.67 -22.88
C ASP A 354 -24.98 10.88 -23.90
N PHE A 355 -26.12 10.18 -23.71
CA PHE A 355 -27.28 10.27 -24.61
C PHE A 355 -28.00 11.61 -24.49
N SER A 356 -27.94 12.22 -23.31
CA SER A 356 -28.47 13.56 -23.03
C SER A 356 -27.78 14.13 -21.79
N ASN A 357 -28.07 15.38 -21.45
CA ASN A 357 -27.63 15.97 -20.19
C ASN A 357 -28.20 15.25 -18.94
N VAL A 358 -29.23 14.43 -19.15
CA VAL A 358 -29.90 13.67 -18.08
C VAL A 358 -29.37 12.25 -17.96
N TYR A 359 -28.93 11.62 -19.06
CA TYR A 359 -28.65 10.20 -19.08
C TYR A 359 -27.26 9.87 -19.64
N THR A 360 -26.44 9.22 -18.81
CA THR A 360 -25.15 8.64 -19.17
C THR A 360 -25.20 7.13 -18.99
N LEU A 361 -24.80 6.37 -20.02
CA LEU A 361 -24.62 4.94 -20.00
C LEU A 361 -23.12 4.58 -20.01
N ARG A 362 -22.74 3.63 -19.18
CA ARG A 362 -21.44 2.94 -19.28
C ARG A 362 -21.68 1.45 -19.24
N ALA A 363 -21.12 0.73 -20.18
CA ALA A 363 -21.21 -0.74 -20.23
C ALA A 363 -19.87 -1.32 -20.66
N GLY A 364 -19.59 -2.54 -20.26
CA GLY A 364 -18.34 -3.18 -20.67
C GLY A 364 -18.28 -4.65 -20.31
N VAL A 365 -17.25 -5.30 -20.84
CA VAL A 365 -16.89 -6.70 -20.59
C VAL A 365 -15.40 -6.75 -20.31
N ASP A 366 -15.03 -7.47 -19.26
CA ASP A 366 -13.67 -7.72 -18.82
C ASP A 366 -13.41 -9.22 -18.84
N TYR A 367 -12.23 -9.60 -19.30
CA TYR A 367 -11.68 -10.95 -19.15
C TYR A 367 -10.32 -10.88 -18.49
N ALA A 368 -10.05 -11.77 -17.53
CA ALA A 368 -8.73 -11.95 -16.96
C ALA A 368 -8.44 -13.44 -16.74
N ASN A 369 -7.24 -13.85 -17.13
CA ASN A 369 -6.65 -15.12 -16.74
C ASN A 369 -5.60 -14.81 -15.68
N HIS A 370 -5.77 -15.40 -14.51
CA HIS A 370 -4.87 -15.27 -13.36
C HIS A 370 -4.08 -16.57 -13.19
N ASN A 371 -2.78 -16.46 -12.98
CA ASN A 371 -1.91 -17.57 -12.62
C ASN A 371 -1.27 -17.26 -11.27
N TYR A 372 -1.65 -18.03 -10.26
CA TYR A 372 -1.17 -17.89 -8.88
C TYR A 372 -0.14 -18.98 -8.57
N LEU A 373 0.95 -18.62 -7.88
CA LEU A 373 1.74 -19.53 -7.07
C LEU A 373 1.44 -19.21 -5.60
N PRO A 374 0.51 -19.93 -4.95
CA PRO A 374 0.08 -19.61 -3.58
C PRO A 374 1.20 -19.73 -2.56
N GLU A 375 2.02 -20.78 -2.70
CA GLU A 375 3.19 -21.02 -1.85
C GLU A 375 4.23 -21.84 -2.64
N GLY A 376 5.41 -21.29 -2.79
CA GLY A 376 6.57 -22.02 -3.29
C GLY A 376 7.58 -22.16 -2.17
N LEU A 377 7.98 -23.37 -1.81
CA LEU A 377 8.98 -23.66 -0.78
C LEU A 377 9.95 -24.69 -1.29
N VAL A 378 11.23 -24.31 -1.38
CA VAL A 378 12.32 -25.20 -1.76
C VAL A 378 13.42 -25.10 -0.70
N ASN A 379 13.72 -26.22 -0.06
CA ASN A 379 14.82 -26.33 0.89
C ASN A 379 15.96 -27.14 0.27
N SER A 380 17.20 -26.71 0.48
CA SER A 380 18.40 -27.43 0.09
C SER A 380 19.34 -27.52 1.29
N PHE A 381 19.86 -28.69 1.55
CA PHE A 381 20.80 -28.96 2.64
C PHE A 381 22.02 -29.68 2.08
N LEU A 382 23.19 -29.27 2.54
CA LEU A 382 24.43 -29.99 2.30
C LEU A 382 24.99 -30.38 3.67
N THR A 383 25.04 -31.67 3.95
CA THR A 383 25.58 -32.25 5.19
C THR A 383 26.45 -33.45 4.83
N ASP A 384 27.64 -33.54 5.36
CA ASP A 384 28.60 -34.61 5.07
C ASP A 384 28.89 -34.78 3.56
N GLY A 385 28.87 -33.67 2.79
CA GLY A 385 29.12 -33.67 1.35
C GLY A 385 27.93 -34.20 0.51
N ILE A 386 26.78 -34.49 1.12
CA ILE A 386 25.57 -34.94 0.44
C ILE A 386 24.57 -33.76 0.34
N GLU A 387 24.22 -33.41 -0.89
CA GLU A 387 23.17 -32.40 -1.13
C GLU A 387 21.79 -33.06 -1.18
N THR A 388 20.87 -32.58 -0.36
CA THR A 388 19.46 -32.97 -0.35
C THR A 388 18.61 -31.77 -0.73
N VAL A 389 17.71 -31.95 -1.67
CA VAL A 389 16.76 -30.90 -2.11
C VAL A 389 15.33 -31.37 -1.88
N GLU A 390 14.59 -30.62 -1.07
CA GLU A 390 13.17 -30.82 -0.83
C GLU A 390 12.37 -29.76 -1.58
N ASN A 391 11.49 -30.20 -2.47
CA ASN A 391 10.63 -29.30 -3.25
C ASN A 391 9.18 -29.48 -2.80
N ASN A 392 8.70 -28.54 -2.00
CA ASN A 392 7.35 -28.47 -1.43
C ASN A 392 6.52 -27.33 -2.06
N ASN A 393 6.76 -27.05 -3.35
CA ASN A 393 5.98 -26.04 -4.06
C ASN A 393 4.52 -26.48 -4.19
N SER A 394 3.61 -25.61 -3.80
CA SER A 394 2.20 -25.76 -4.16
C SER A 394 2.02 -25.73 -5.69
N PRO A 395 1.08 -26.50 -6.24
CA PRO A 395 0.75 -26.40 -7.66
C PRO A 395 0.31 -24.97 -8.03
N HIS A 396 0.66 -24.54 -9.23
CA HIS A 396 0.09 -23.32 -9.78
C HIS A 396 -1.43 -23.41 -9.88
N VAL A 397 -2.12 -22.37 -9.45
CA VAL A 397 -3.57 -22.23 -9.53
C VAL A 397 -3.91 -21.27 -10.65
N THR A 398 -4.61 -21.78 -11.67
CA THR A 398 -5.09 -20.93 -12.79
C THR A 398 -6.57 -20.63 -12.60
N SER A 399 -6.93 -19.35 -12.70
CA SER A 399 -8.29 -18.86 -12.63
C SER A 399 -8.64 -18.06 -13.87
N ASN A 400 -9.84 -18.25 -14.41
CA ASN A 400 -10.39 -17.49 -15.53
C ASN A 400 -11.60 -16.70 -15.03
N GLU A 401 -11.52 -15.39 -15.09
CA GLU A 401 -12.58 -14.46 -14.70
C GLU A 401 -13.16 -13.76 -15.93
N VAL A 402 -14.47 -13.82 -16.07
CA VAL A 402 -15.24 -13.03 -17.04
C VAL A 402 -16.22 -12.18 -16.28
N ALA A 403 -16.25 -10.89 -16.56
CA ALA A 403 -17.21 -9.99 -15.97
C ALA A 403 -17.86 -9.09 -17.00
N ALA A 404 -19.16 -8.84 -16.84
CA ALA A 404 -19.91 -7.89 -17.66
C ALA A 404 -20.62 -6.90 -16.74
N TYR A 405 -20.66 -5.62 -17.13
CA TYR A 405 -21.28 -4.60 -16.32
C TYR A 405 -22.03 -3.56 -17.15
N VAL A 406 -23.02 -2.96 -16.48
CA VAL A 406 -23.76 -1.79 -16.97
C VAL A 406 -23.95 -0.82 -15.82
N ASP A 407 -23.58 0.44 -16.02
CA ASP A 407 -23.84 1.58 -15.13
C ASP A 407 -24.75 2.58 -15.84
N ASN A 408 -25.83 2.97 -15.20
CA ASN A 408 -26.74 3.99 -15.66
C ASN A 408 -26.72 5.18 -14.69
N THR A 409 -26.44 6.36 -15.17
CA THR A 409 -26.51 7.60 -14.37
C THR A 409 -27.57 8.52 -14.94
N LEU A 410 -28.52 8.89 -14.09
CA LEU A 410 -29.63 9.79 -14.38
C LEU A 410 -29.50 11.07 -13.54
N ASN A 411 -29.47 12.24 -14.18
CA ASN A 411 -29.35 13.53 -13.53
C ASN A 411 -30.62 14.35 -13.83
N PHE A 412 -31.51 14.49 -12.83
CA PHE A 412 -32.75 15.25 -12.96
C PHE A 412 -32.55 16.66 -12.43
N ASN A 413 -32.50 17.66 -13.32
CA ASN A 413 -32.50 19.11 -13.01
C ASN A 413 -31.46 19.53 -11.94
N ASP A 414 -30.27 18.94 -11.93
CA ASP A 414 -29.21 19.14 -10.92
C ASP A 414 -29.63 18.89 -9.47
N LYS A 415 -30.90 18.65 -9.19
CA LYS A 415 -31.42 18.42 -7.84
C LYS A 415 -31.35 16.97 -7.41
N VAL A 416 -31.69 16.04 -8.30
CA VAL A 416 -31.66 14.61 -8.02
C VAL A 416 -30.78 13.92 -9.05
N ALA A 417 -29.81 13.17 -8.57
CA ALA A 417 -29.01 12.30 -9.41
C ALA A 417 -29.05 10.88 -8.85
N PHE A 418 -29.26 9.91 -9.74
CA PHE A 418 -29.34 8.51 -9.40
C PHE A 418 -28.41 7.70 -10.29
N SER A 419 -27.61 6.83 -9.70
CA SER A 419 -26.78 5.90 -10.45
C SER A 419 -27.09 4.48 -10.02
N VAL A 420 -27.36 3.61 -10.98
CA VAL A 420 -27.57 2.18 -10.78
C VAL A 420 -26.67 1.40 -11.70
N GLY A 421 -25.89 0.51 -11.10
CA GLY A 421 -25.01 -0.39 -11.80
C GLY A 421 -25.24 -1.84 -11.40
N ILE A 422 -24.97 -2.75 -12.31
CA ILE A 422 -24.90 -4.17 -12.06
C ILE A 422 -23.65 -4.73 -12.74
N ARG A 423 -22.93 -5.58 -12.03
CA ARG A 423 -21.80 -6.36 -12.57
C ARG A 423 -22.09 -7.84 -12.29
N GLY A 424 -22.04 -8.66 -13.33
CA GLY A 424 -22.03 -10.12 -13.20
C GLY A 424 -20.61 -10.62 -13.39
N VAL A 425 -20.16 -11.52 -12.54
CA VAL A 425 -18.82 -12.11 -12.59
C VAL A 425 -18.95 -13.62 -12.61
N VAL A 426 -18.21 -14.28 -13.48
CA VAL A 426 -18.03 -15.75 -13.49
C VAL A 426 -16.54 -16.00 -13.37
N ASN A 427 -16.14 -16.68 -12.30
CA ASN A 427 -14.77 -17.08 -12.03
C ASN A 427 -14.68 -18.61 -11.98
N ARG A 428 -13.78 -19.18 -12.81
CA ARG A 428 -13.53 -20.63 -12.85
C ARG A 428 -12.09 -20.91 -12.41
N VAL A 429 -11.96 -21.68 -11.32
CA VAL A 429 -10.68 -22.03 -10.71
C VAL A 429 -10.68 -23.52 -10.31
N GLN A 430 -9.67 -24.28 -10.72
CA GLN A 430 -9.47 -25.69 -10.32
C GLN A 430 -10.75 -26.58 -10.40
N GLY A 431 -11.55 -26.40 -11.46
CA GLY A 431 -12.80 -27.16 -11.63
C GLY A 431 -14.02 -26.60 -10.89
N SER A 432 -13.84 -25.67 -9.96
CA SER A 432 -14.93 -24.93 -9.30
C SER A 432 -15.33 -23.71 -10.12
N THR A 433 -16.61 -23.36 -10.08
CA THR A 433 -17.14 -22.18 -10.77
C THR A 433 -17.94 -21.34 -9.78
N PHE A 434 -17.59 -20.09 -9.63
CA PHE A 434 -18.30 -19.09 -8.85
C PHE A 434 -19.00 -18.14 -9.81
N ALA A 435 -20.27 -17.84 -9.57
CA ALA A 435 -21.06 -16.92 -10.38
C ALA A 435 -21.76 -15.92 -9.44
N ASP A 436 -21.32 -14.68 -9.49
CA ASP A 436 -21.69 -13.66 -8.53
C ASP A 436 -22.32 -12.45 -9.23
N ILE A 437 -23.29 -11.83 -8.55
CA ILE A 437 -23.96 -10.61 -9.02
C ILE A 437 -23.66 -9.49 -8.03
N GLU A 438 -23.20 -8.37 -8.54
CA GLU A 438 -22.76 -7.21 -7.79
C GLU A 438 -23.62 -5.97 -8.11
N PRO A 439 -24.79 -5.85 -7.49
CA PRO A 439 -25.64 -4.66 -7.62
C PRO A 439 -25.04 -3.46 -6.88
N ARG A 440 -25.19 -2.28 -7.47
CA ARG A 440 -24.72 -1.01 -6.92
C ARG A 440 -25.72 0.07 -7.19
N ALA A 441 -25.93 0.93 -6.20
CA ALA A 441 -26.83 2.06 -6.33
C ALA A 441 -26.30 3.27 -5.56
N SER A 442 -26.48 4.43 -6.11
CA SER A 442 -26.25 5.69 -5.38
C SER A 442 -27.30 6.72 -5.75
N LEU A 443 -27.73 7.46 -4.74
CA LEU A 443 -28.72 8.52 -4.85
C LEU A 443 -28.10 9.81 -4.29
N LYS A 444 -28.29 10.92 -4.99
CA LYS A 444 -28.00 12.27 -4.50
C LYS A 444 -29.26 13.11 -4.58
N VAL A 445 -29.54 13.84 -3.52
CA VAL A 445 -30.60 14.85 -3.46
C VAL A 445 -29.97 16.17 -3.01
N ALA A 446 -30.04 17.21 -3.86
CA ALA A 446 -29.59 18.55 -3.50
C ALA A 446 -30.61 19.23 -2.62
N LEU A 447 -30.19 19.81 -1.50
CA LEU A 447 -30.97 20.64 -0.58
C LEU A 447 -30.56 22.11 -0.80
N GLY A 448 -31.07 22.71 -1.88
CA GLY A 448 -30.60 23.99 -2.37
C GLY A 448 -29.26 23.91 -3.10
N ASP A 449 -28.60 25.07 -3.24
CA ASP A 449 -27.34 25.17 -4.03
C ASP A 449 -26.10 24.76 -3.25
N ASN A 450 -26.17 24.75 -1.92
CA ASN A 450 -25.00 24.56 -1.06
C ASN A 450 -24.94 23.21 -0.36
N PHE A 451 -26.02 22.41 -0.34
CA PHE A 451 -26.05 21.15 0.39
C PHE A 451 -26.58 20.00 -0.46
N SER A 452 -26.10 18.81 -0.22
CA SER A 452 -26.66 17.59 -0.77
C SER A 452 -26.62 16.45 0.24
N VAL A 453 -27.63 15.58 0.16
CA VAL A 453 -27.69 14.31 0.87
C VAL A 453 -27.45 13.21 -0.14
N LYS A 454 -26.66 12.21 0.24
CA LYS A 454 -26.38 11.05 -0.60
C LYS A 454 -26.59 9.76 0.17
N ALA A 455 -26.99 8.72 -0.54
CA ALA A 455 -27.03 7.35 -0.04
C ALA A 455 -26.40 6.42 -1.08
N GLY A 456 -25.78 5.37 -0.62
CA GLY A 456 -25.11 4.41 -1.51
C GLY A 456 -25.12 2.99 -0.96
N TYR A 457 -25.21 2.04 -1.88
CA TYR A 457 -25.08 0.62 -1.65
C TYR A 457 -24.16 0.01 -2.70
N ALA A 458 -23.29 -0.93 -2.28
CA ALA A 458 -22.46 -1.69 -3.19
C ALA A 458 -22.21 -3.09 -2.65
N ARG A 459 -22.43 -4.13 -3.47
CA ARG A 459 -21.95 -5.49 -3.27
C ARG A 459 -20.76 -5.74 -4.17
N ILE A 460 -19.71 -6.34 -3.62
CA ILE A 460 -18.48 -6.67 -4.37
C ILE A 460 -17.94 -8.01 -3.88
N HIS A 461 -17.30 -8.77 -4.81
CA HIS A 461 -16.59 -10.01 -4.52
C HIS A 461 -15.10 -9.86 -4.83
N GLN A 462 -14.29 -10.59 -4.07
CA GLN A 462 -12.84 -10.65 -4.23
C GLN A 462 -12.41 -12.12 -4.29
N TYR A 463 -11.65 -12.48 -5.34
CA TYR A 463 -11.29 -13.87 -5.66
C TYR A 463 -9.87 -14.25 -5.25
N VAL A 464 -9.14 -13.37 -4.60
CA VAL A 464 -7.82 -13.62 -4.03
C VAL A 464 -7.64 -12.77 -2.78
N GLN A 465 -7.12 -13.35 -1.69
CA GLN A 465 -6.87 -12.67 -0.43
C GLN A 465 -5.40 -12.81 -0.04
N GLN A 466 -4.80 -11.78 0.52
CA GLN A 466 -3.49 -11.87 1.16
C GLN A 466 -3.70 -12.16 2.65
N VAL A 467 -3.06 -13.20 3.15
CA VAL A 467 -3.18 -13.61 4.55
C VAL A 467 -1.87 -13.33 5.27
N SER A 468 -1.92 -12.55 6.34
CA SER A 468 -0.76 -12.11 7.12
C SER A 468 -0.82 -12.66 8.54
N THR A 469 0.30 -13.21 9.01
CA THR A 469 0.48 -13.61 10.41
C THR A 469 0.95 -12.46 11.29
N ASN A 470 1.46 -11.40 10.67
CA ASN A 470 2.10 -10.29 11.36
C ASN A 470 1.16 -9.08 11.46
N TYR A 471 1.56 -8.12 12.31
CA TYR A 471 0.90 -6.81 12.40
C TYR A 471 1.37 -5.83 11.31
N ILE A 472 2.39 -6.20 10.55
CA ILE A 472 2.94 -5.45 9.41
C ILE A 472 2.63 -6.25 8.16
N ASP A 473 2.08 -5.62 7.12
CA ASP A 473 1.95 -6.24 5.81
C ASP A 473 3.33 -6.35 5.17
N LEU A 474 3.86 -7.55 5.19
CA LEU A 474 5.18 -7.85 4.65
C LEU A 474 5.05 -8.35 3.21
N PRO A 475 6.07 -8.13 2.37
CA PRO A 475 6.11 -8.73 1.04
C PRO A 475 6.16 -10.27 1.07
N THR A 476 6.44 -10.86 2.23
CA THR A 476 6.42 -12.31 2.46
C THR A 476 5.04 -12.87 2.74
N ASP A 477 4.02 -12.02 2.95
CA ASP A 477 2.64 -12.46 3.12
C ASP A 477 2.08 -13.06 1.83
N LEU A 478 1.37 -14.17 1.95
CA LEU A 478 1.01 -15.00 0.81
C LEU A 478 -0.36 -14.63 0.25
N TRP A 479 -0.44 -14.51 -1.07
CA TRP A 479 -1.69 -14.33 -1.79
C TRP A 479 -2.33 -15.69 -2.07
N GLN A 480 -3.55 -15.89 -1.54
CA GLN A 480 -4.30 -17.13 -1.61
C GLN A 480 -5.53 -16.96 -2.50
N PRO A 481 -5.65 -17.69 -3.62
CA PRO A 481 -6.81 -17.64 -4.49
C PRO A 481 -8.02 -18.35 -3.85
N VAL A 482 -9.20 -18.10 -4.38
CA VAL A 482 -10.38 -18.93 -4.08
C VAL A 482 -10.15 -20.37 -4.56
N SER A 483 -10.84 -21.33 -3.93
CA SER A 483 -10.72 -22.74 -4.26
C SER A 483 -12.06 -23.45 -4.04
N ALA A 484 -12.10 -24.75 -4.25
CA ALA A 484 -13.30 -25.54 -3.91
C ALA A 484 -13.68 -25.42 -2.42
N ARG A 485 -12.70 -25.18 -1.55
CA ARG A 485 -12.87 -25.06 -0.10
C ARG A 485 -13.18 -23.63 0.34
N PHE A 486 -12.59 -22.62 -0.31
CA PHE A 486 -12.72 -21.23 0.08
C PHE A 486 -13.46 -20.41 -0.98
N LYS A 487 -14.66 -19.93 -0.60
CA LYS A 487 -15.52 -19.10 -1.43
C LYS A 487 -14.92 -17.69 -1.60
N PRO A 488 -15.36 -16.94 -2.64
CA PRO A 488 -14.99 -15.53 -2.78
C PRO A 488 -15.35 -14.72 -1.53
N LEU A 489 -14.43 -13.84 -1.11
CA LEU A 489 -14.70 -12.83 -0.10
C LEU A 489 -15.78 -11.89 -0.63
N GLN A 490 -16.87 -11.72 0.09
CA GLN A 490 -17.99 -10.85 -0.27
C GLN A 490 -18.08 -9.68 0.71
N SER A 491 -18.44 -8.52 0.21
CA SER A 491 -18.78 -7.36 1.05
C SER A 491 -20.06 -6.68 0.58
N ASP A 492 -20.91 -6.34 1.54
CA ASP A 492 -22.07 -5.46 1.39
C ASP A 492 -21.79 -4.15 2.14
N LEU A 493 -21.68 -3.03 1.40
CA LEU A 493 -21.40 -1.72 1.94
C LEU A 493 -22.61 -0.79 1.79
N TYR A 494 -23.10 -0.30 2.91
CA TYR A 494 -24.17 0.70 3.01
C TYR A 494 -23.58 2.02 3.48
N SER A 495 -24.00 3.14 2.90
CA SER A 495 -23.49 4.46 3.27
C SER A 495 -24.53 5.55 3.07
N ILE A 496 -24.50 6.56 3.95
CA ILE A 496 -25.30 7.76 3.87
C ILE A 496 -24.44 8.96 4.26
N GLY A 497 -24.64 10.12 3.63
CA GLY A 497 -23.83 11.30 3.95
C GLY A 497 -24.47 12.61 3.57
N VAL A 498 -24.00 13.65 4.22
CA VAL A 498 -24.34 15.06 3.97
C VAL A 498 -23.08 15.78 3.52
N TYR A 499 -23.21 16.55 2.46
CA TYR A 499 -22.13 17.31 1.84
C TYR A 499 -22.58 18.76 1.67
N GLY A 500 -21.66 19.69 1.84
CA GLY A 500 -22.04 21.08 1.67
C GLY A 500 -20.88 22.05 1.55
N ASN A 501 -21.21 23.21 0.97
CA ASN A 501 -20.35 24.38 0.94
C ASN A 501 -20.58 25.23 2.20
N LEU A 502 -19.49 25.66 2.81
CA LEU A 502 -19.46 26.60 3.92
C LEU A 502 -18.89 27.95 3.45
N PRO A 503 -19.07 29.02 4.22
CA PRO A 503 -18.40 30.31 3.95
C PRO A 503 -16.88 30.13 3.79
N TRP A 504 -16.19 31.10 3.19
CA TRP A 504 -14.75 31.15 2.94
C TRP A 504 -14.19 30.06 2.02
N ASN A 505 -14.99 29.57 1.06
CA ASN A 505 -14.63 28.50 0.14
C ASN A 505 -14.23 27.20 0.87
N MET A 506 -14.89 26.91 1.96
CA MET A 506 -14.75 25.63 2.65
C MET A 506 -15.83 24.66 2.20
N TYR A 507 -15.49 23.39 2.21
CA TYR A 507 -16.36 22.29 1.89
C TYR A 507 -16.35 21.29 3.04
N PHE A 508 -17.53 20.76 3.42
CA PHE A 508 -17.61 19.73 4.44
C PHE A 508 -18.30 18.46 3.93
N SER A 509 -17.97 17.32 4.54
CA SER A 509 -18.72 16.09 4.40
C SER A 509 -18.84 15.36 5.73
N VAL A 510 -19.99 14.73 5.93
CA VAL A 510 -20.29 13.82 7.05
C VAL A 510 -20.84 12.55 6.42
N GLU A 511 -20.15 11.41 6.62
CA GLU A 511 -20.53 10.14 6.03
C GLU A 511 -20.65 9.07 7.13
N GLY A 512 -21.82 8.43 7.27
CA GLY A 512 -22.03 7.23 8.05
C GLY A 512 -22.01 6.01 7.15
N TRP A 513 -21.48 4.88 7.63
CA TRP A 513 -21.38 3.67 6.85
C TRP A 513 -21.43 2.40 7.70
N TYR A 514 -21.87 1.31 7.07
CA TYR A 514 -21.86 -0.04 7.60
C TYR A 514 -21.40 -1.00 6.51
N LYS A 515 -20.43 -1.87 6.83
CA LYS A 515 -19.86 -2.88 5.94
C LYS A 515 -19.99 -4.24 6.59
N ASP A 516 -20.58 -5.20 5.87
CA ASP A 516 -20.61 -6.62 6.21
C ASP A 516 -19.68 -7.39 5.29
N MET A 517 -18.97 -8.40 5.82
CA MET A 517 -17.97 -9.18 5.09
C MET A 517 -18.12 -10.65 5.42
N ASP A 518 -18.24 -11.49 4.38
CA ASP A 518 -18.31 -12.94 4.47
C ASP A 518 -17.10 -13.59 3.76
N ASN A 519 -16.66 -14.74 4.27
CA ASN A 519 -15.56 -15.54 3.72
C ASN A 519 -14.18 -14.88 3.85
N LEU A 520 -13.93 -14.13 4.92
CA LEU A 520 -12.60 -13.68 5.29
C LEU A 520 -11.71 -14.87 5.62
N LEU A 521 -10.46 -14.85 5.17
CA LEU A 521 -9.45 -15.86 5.48
C LEU A 521 -8.53 -15.41 6.60
N GLU A 522 -8.14 -16.34 7.46
CA GLU A 522 -7.16 -16.13 8.52
C GLU A 522 -6.40 -17.46 8.75
N TYR A 523 -5.17 -17.41 9.27
CA TYR A 523 -4.45 -18.60 9.68
C TYR A 523 -5.06 -19.23 10.92
N ARG A 524 -5.10 -20.56 10.94
CA ARG A 524 -5.52 -21.34 12.13
C ARG A 524 -4.54 -21.10 13.27
N GLU A 525 -5.02 -21.22 14.50
CA GLU A 525 -4.17 -21.13 15.69
C GLU A 525 -3.20 -22.33 15.74
N GLY A 526 -1.95 -22.07 16.15
CA GLY A 526 -0.91 -23.11 16.29
C GLY A 526 -0.29 -23.60 14.97
N VAL A 527 -0.70 -23.06 13.81
CA VAL A 527 -0.15 -23.49 12.51
C VAL A 527 0.98 -22.57 12.09
N SER A 528 2.14 -23.19 11.78
CA SER A 528 3.23 -22.47 11.13
C SER A 528 2.92 -22.24 9.64
N VAL A 529 3.09 -21.00 9.18
CA VAL A 529 2.94 -20.64 7.75
C VAL A 529 3.92 -21.42 6.87
N LEU A 530 5.12 -21.65 7.38
CA LEU A 530 6.21 -22.34 6.66
C LEU A 530 6.22 -23.87 6.90
N ASN A 531 5.14 -24.44 7.47
CA ASN A 531 5.04 -25.88 7.62
C ASN A 531 4.95 -26.56 6.25
N PRO A 532 5.92 -27.35 5.80
CA PRO A 532 5.90 -27.98 4.50
C PRO A 532 4.93 -29.18 4.41
N ASP A 533 4.52 -29.76 5.54
CA ASP A 533 3.66 -30.94 5.61
C ASP A 533 2.19 -30.64 5.41
N LEU A 534 1.81 -29.36 5.48
CA LEU A 534 0.43 -28.91 5.31
C LEU A 534 0.24 -28.18 3.98
N ALA A 535 -0.78 -28.57 3.22
CA ALA A 535 -1.23 -27.77 2.08
C ALA A 535 -1.68 -26.39 2.55
N TRP A 536 -1.51 -25.36 1.72
CA TRP A 536 -1.87 -23.99 2.07
C TRP A 536 -3.35 -23.86 2.54
N GLU A 537 -4.27 -24.64 1.97
CA GLU A 537 -5.67 -24.66 2.37
C GLU A 537 -5.89 -25.21 3.79
N ASP A 538 -5.05 -26.12 4.26
CA ASP A 538 -5.16 -26.70 5.60
C ASP A 538 -4.66 -25.75 6.69
N LYS A 539 -3.86 -24.78 6.32
CA LYS A 539 -3.34 -23.72 7.21
C LYS A 539 -4.38 -22.65 7.51
N LEU A 540 -5.48 -22.57 6.74
CA LEU A 540 -6.43 -21.46 6.77
C LEU A 540 -7.80 -21.86 7.30
N THR A 541 -8.52 -20.87 7.80
CA THR A 541 -9.94 -20.93 8.14
C THR A 541 -10.67 -19.74 7.57
N SER A 542 -11.99 -19.86 7.37
CA SER A 542 -12.82 -18.77 6.87
C SER A 542 -13.81 -18.27 7.92
N GLY A 543 -14.10 -16.99 7.90
CA GLY A 543 -14.98 -16.37 8.87
C GLY A 543 -15.68 -15.13 8.33
N LYS A 544 -16.27 -14.37 9.26
CA LYS A 544 -17.03 -13.16 8.99
C LYS A 544 -16.41 -11.94 9.64
N GLY A 545 -16.71 -10.78 9.08
CA GLY A 545 -16.35 -9.50 9.69
C GLY A 545 -17.42 -8.46 9.44
N TRP A 546 -17.49 -7.48 10.31
CA TRP A 546 -18.33 -6.30 10.09
C TRP A 546 -17.68 -5.08 10.68
N SER A 547 -17.90 -3.96 10.03
CA SER A 547 -17.39 -2.67 10.49
C SER A 547 -18.40 -1.56 10.24
N TYR A 548 -18.37 -0.54 11.10
CA TYR A 548 -19.24 0.63 10.96
C TYR A 548 -18.59 1.86 11.57
N GLY A 549 -19.00 3.01 11.11
CA GLY A 549 -18.39 4.24 11.56
C GLY A 549 -18.93 5.52 10.93
N VAL A 550 -18.26 6.61 11.27
CA VAL A 550 -18.58 7.95 10.78
C VAL A 550 -17.29 8.65 10.36
N ASP A 551 -17.31 9.25 9.17
CA ASP A 551 -16.23 10.05 8.61
C ASP A 551 -16.68 11.51 8.51
N LEU A 552 -15.90 12.44 9.08
CA LEU A 552 -16.11 13.87 8.99
C LEU A 552 -14.94 14.51 8.27
N SER A 553 -15.17 15.44 7.36
CA SER A 553 -14.10 16.26 6.79
C SER A 553 -14.54 17.69 6.54
N VAL A 554 -13.58 18.62 6.71
CA VAL A 554 -13.70 20.01 6.27
C VAL A 554 -12.45 20.34 5.47
N THR A 555 -12.64 20.77 4.24
CA THR A 555 -11.55 21.08 3.30
C THR A 555 -11.67 22.51 2.78
N ARG A 556 -10.55 23.19 2.66
CA ARG A 556 -10.40 24.48 1.99
C ARG A 556 -9.31 24.37 0.91
N GLU A 557 -9.71 24.53 -0.35
CA GLU A 557 -8.81 24.32 -1.50
C GLU A 557 -8.22 25.61 -2.07
N VAL A 558 -8.80 26.78 -1.74
CA VAL A 558 -8.47 28.07 -2.35
C VAL A 558 -8.14 29.11 -1.28
N GLY A 559 -7.09 29.92 -1.54
CA GLY A 559 -6.66 31.02 -0.69
C GLY A 559 -5.21 30.90 -0.23
N LYS A 560 -4.79 31.81 0.66
CA LYS A 560 -3.44 31.77 1.25
C LYS A 560 -3.25 30.60 2.22
N ILE A 561 -4.35 30.22 2.90
CA ILE A 561 -4.39 29.06 3.78
C ILE A 561 -5.29 28.04 3.11
N THR A 562 -4.76 26.85 2.82
CA THR A 562 -5.48 25.69 2.29
C THR A 562 -5.25 24.51 3.22
N GLY A 563 -6.15 23.52 3.21
CA GLY A 563 -5.94 22.34 4.04
C GLY A 563 -7.21 21.54 4.29
N THR A 564 -7.08 20.49 5.06
CA THR A 564 -8.16 19.57 5.43
C THR A 564 -8.06 19.20 6.91
N VAL A 565 -9.22 19.22 7.57
CA VAL A 565 -9.41 18.61 8.89
C VAL A 565 -10.31 17.41 8.71
N GLY A 566 -9.85 16.24 9.10
CA GLY A 566 -10.57 14.98 9.00
C GLY A 566 -10.69 14.29 10.35
N TYR A 567 -11.85 13.69 10.63
CA TYR A 567 -12.08 12.82 11.76
C TYR A 567 -12.76 11.53 11.31
N GLY A 568 -12.27 10.40 11.78
CA GLY A 568 -12.85 9.08 11.55
C GLY A 568 -13.15 8.38 12.87
N LEU A 569 -14.34 7.79 12.96
CA LEU A 569 -14.77 6.93 14.06
C LEU A 569 -15.10 5.56 13.49
N LEU A 570 -14.51 4.48 14.07
CA LEU A 570 -14.56 3.13 13.50
C LEU A 570 -14.75 2.08 14.59
N TRP A 571 -15.64 1.11 14.34
CA TRP A 571 -15.69 -0.19 15.01
C TRP A 571 -15.47 -1.27 13.97
N ASN A 572 -14.55 -2.24 14.27
CA ASN A 572 -14.18 -3.29 13.35
C ASN A 572 -14.08 -4.64 14.08
N TRP A 573 -14.89 -5.61 13.66
CA TRP A 573 -15.05 -6.90 14.31
C TRP A 573 -14.80 -8.06 13.37
N ARG A 574 -14.33 -9.19 13.95
CA ARG A 574 -14.12 -10.46 13.25
C ARG A 574 -14.74 -11.59 14.07
N LYS A 575 -15.18 -12.64 13.38
CA LYS A 575 -15.66 -13.89 13.97
C LYS A 575 -15.32 -15.06 13.07
N PHE A 576 -14.63 -16.04 13.62
CA PHE A 576 -14.30 -17.32 12.98
C PHE A 576 -14.70 -18.44 13.95
N ASP A 577 -15.25 -19.54 13.43
CA ASP A 577 -15.71 -20.63 14.30
C ASP A 577 -14.52 -21.38 14.94
N ASP A 578 -13.38 -21.47 14.23
CA ASP A 578 -12.16 -22.17 14.67
C ASP A 578 -11.16 -21.26 15.41
N LEU A 579 -11.44 -19.96 15.56
CA LEU A 579 -10.55 -19.02 16.22
C LEU A 579 -11.25 -18.39 17.42
N ASN A 580 -10.46 -18.10 18.47
CA ASN A 580 -10.99 -17.42 19.66
C ASN A 580 -12.22 -18.11 20.24
N GLN A 581 -12.28 -19.45 20.18
CA GLN A 581 -13.41 -20.29 20.66
C GLN A 581 -14.76 -19.94 20.00
N GLY A 582 -14.75 -19.47 18.75
CA GLY A 582 -15.94 -19.02 18.03
C GLY A 582 -16.53 -17.69 18.51
N VAL A 583 -15.88 -17.00 19.46
CA VAL A 583 -16.34 -15.72 19.99
C VAL A 583 -15.77 -14.58 19.13
N LYS A 584 -16.62 -13.56 18.87
CA LYS A 584 -16.18 -12.38 18.12
C LYS A 584 -15.04 -11.64 18.85
N PHE A 585 -14.13 -11.06 18.07
CA PHE A 585 -13.01 -10.25 18.58
C PHE A 585 -12.79 -9.02 17.69
N PRO A 586 -12.16 -7.96 18.21
CA PRO A 586 -11.84 -6.77 17.41
C PRO A 586 -10.76 -7.09 16.38
N ALA A 587 -10.82 -6.48 15.19
CA ALA A 587 -9.78 -6.59 14.19
C ALA A 587 -8.47 -5.92 14.65
N LYS A 588 -7.33 -6.33 14.06
CA LYS A 588 -5.98 -5.77 14.34
C LYS A 588 -5.98 -4.24 14.26
N PHE A 589 -6.62 -3.67 13.23
CA PHE A 589 -6.67 -2.24 12.93
C PHE A 589 -8.03 -1.62 13.31
N ASP A 590 -8.57 -1.98 14.48
CA ASP A 590 -9.71 -1.28 15.11
C ASP A 590 -9.24 0.05 15.71
N ASN A 591 -8.81 0.99 14.85
CA ASN A 591 -8.39 2.33 15.25
C ASN A 591 -9.64 3.18 15.51
N ARG A 592 -10.14 3.17 16.76
CA ARG A 592 -11.42 3.75 17.14
C ARG A 592 -11.57 5.21 16.75
N HIS A 593 -10.57 6.03 17.03
CA HIS A 593 -10.54 7.45 16.70
C HIS A 593 -9.34 7.77 15.87
N LYS A 594 -9.56 8.53 14.81
CA LYS A 594 -8.51 9.08 13.96
C LYS A 594 -8.78 10.54 13.66
N ILE A 595 -7.76 11.39 13.82
CA ILE A 595 -7.82 12.82 13.47
C ILE A 595 -6.64 13.12 12.56
N ASN A 596 -6.89 13.82 11.46
CA ASN A 596 -5.85 14.35 10.57
C ASN A 596 -6.12 15.83 10.33
N ILE A 597 -5.08 16.63 10.49
CA ILE A 597 -5.09 18.08 10.20
C ILE A 597 -3.92 18.33 9.26
N ASN A 598 -4.22 18.77 8.03
CA ASN A 598 -3.21 19.19 7.08
C ASN A 598 -3.47 20.64 6.71
N ALA A 599 -2.44 21.47 6.71
CA ALA A 599 -2.53 22.88 6.38
C ALA A 599 -1.31 23.32 5.56
N SER A 600 -1.56 24.12 4.54
CA SER A 600 -0.57 24.84 3.77
C SER A 600 -0.80 26.33 3.87
N TYR A 601 0.28 27.10 4.11
CA TYR A 601 0.25 28.56 4.17
C TYR A 601 1.20 29.17 3.14
N LYS A 602 0.66 29.79 2.10
CA LYS A 602 1.43 30.55 1.11
C LYS A 602 1.79 31.93 1.67
N LEU A 603 2.99 32.06 2.22
CA LEU A 603 3.52 33.33 2.74
C LEU A 603 3.61 34.35 1.61
N ASN A 604 4.26 33.94 0.51
CA ASN A 604 4.41 34.72 -0.71
C ASN A 604 4.59 33.77 -1.91
N GLU A 605 4.94 34.31 -3.07
CA GLU A 605 5.14 33.52 -4.28
C GLU A 605 6.37 32.58 -4.26
N LYS A 606 7.27 32.77 -3.30
CA LYS A 606 8.52 32.01 -3.18
C LYS A 606 8.47 30.98 -2.07
N ILE A 607 7.71 31.24 -1.00
CA ILE A 607 7.77 30.43 0.22
C ILE A 607 6.36 29.97 0.61
N GLU A 608 6.23 28.68 0.82
CA GLU A 608 5.02 28.01 1.32
C GLU A 608 5.40 27.14 2.52
N PHE A 609 4.64 27.21 3.61
CA PHE A 609 4.76 26.36 4.79
C PHE A 609 3.68 25.30 4.78
N ASN A 610 4.04 24.09 5.17
CA ASN A 610 3.14 22.95 5.24
C ASN A 610 3.22 22.35 6.65
N ALA A 611 2.07 21.96 7.21
CA ALA A 611 1.99 21.27 8.49
C ALA A 611 0.97 20.14 8.42
N GLY A 612 1.30 19.01 9.01
CA GLY A 612 0.42 17.85 9.14
C GLY A 612 0.43 17.34 10.56
N TRP A 613 -0.74 17.18 11.18
CA TRP A 613 -0.86 16.54 12.47
C TRP A 613 -1.82 15.36 12.37
N THR A 614 -1.38 14.22 12.90
CA THR A 614 -2.16 12.98 12.91
C THR A 614 -2.25 12.46 14.33
N PHE A 615 -3.44 12.04 14.72
CA PHE A 615 -3.72 11.25 15.90
C PHE A 615 -4.51 10.00 15.53
N THR A 616 -4.13 8.85 16.09
CA THR A 616 -4.85 7.58 15.89
C THR A 616 -4.80 6.78 17.18
N THR A 617 -5.95 6.28 17.67
CA THR A 617 -5.94 5.28 18.75
C THR A 617 -5.14 4.06 18.28
N GLY A 618 -4.35 3.48 19.19
CA GLY A 618 -3.44 2.38 18.88
C GLY A 618 -4.14 1.16 18.27
N ASN A 619 -3.37 0.37 17.54
CA ASN A 619 -3.79 -0.92 17.00
C ASN A 619 -4.11 -1.93 18.10
N ARG A 620 -4.77 -3.00 17.76
CA ARG A 620 -5.01 -4.13 18.63
C ARG A 620 -3.99 -5.23 18.40
N MET A 621 -3.58 -5.90 19.47
CA MET A 621 -2.71 -7.08 19.40
C MET A 621 -3.14 -8.14 20.42
N THR A 622 -2.79 -9.39 20.15
CA THR A 622 -2.91 -10.48 21.12
C THR A 622 -1.68 -10.45 22.02
N LEU A 623 -1.91 -10.29 23.31
CA LEU A 623 -0.86 -10.31 24.32
C LEU A 623 -1.25 -11.29 25.41
N SER A 624 -0.35 -12.22 25.72
CA SER A 624 -0.51 -13.11 26.86
C SER A 624 -0.51 -12.28 28.15
N THR A 625 -1.57 -12.43 28.92
CA THR A 625 -1.75 -11.75 30.21
C THR A 625 -1.43 -12.68 31.37
N TYR A 626 -1.41 -13.96 31.14
CA TYR A 626 -1.10 -14.99 32.11
C TYR A 626 -0.08 -15.97 31.52
N ASN A 627 0.78 -16.47 32.38
CA ASN A 627 1.71 -17.53 32.07
C ASN A 627 1.67 -18.51 33.25
N TYR A 628 1.63 -19.80 33.00
CA TYR A 628 1.79 -20.83 34.03
C TYR A 628 2.82 -21.84 33.58
N ASP A 629 3.59 -22.30 34.51
CA ASP A 629 4.59 -23.34 34.28
C ASP A 629 3.88 -24.70 34.19
N VAL A 630 4.15 -25.44 33.13
CA VAL A 630 3.62 -26.80 32.98
C VAL A 630 4.49 -27.72 33.82
N PRO A 631 3.95 -28.47 34.79
CA PRO A 631 4.73 -29.43 35.54
C PRO A 631 5.35 -30.46 34.59
N GLY A 632 6.65 -30.68 34.67
CA GLY A 632 7.40 -31.62 33.80
C GLY A 632 6.88 -33.06 33.83
N THR A 633 6.03 -33.40 34.80
CA THR A 633 5.34 -34.69 34.90
C THR A 633 4.15 -34.86 33.96
N MET A 634 3.70 -33.80 33.26
CA MET A 634 2.61 -33.90 32.25
C MET A 634 3.06 -34.50 30.92
N PHE A 635 4.36 -34.62 30.69
CA PHE A 635 4.93 -35.23 29.49
C PHE A 635 5.85 -36.40 29.90
N PRO A 636 5.32 -37.60 30.10
CA PRO A 636 6.08 -38.74 30.55
C PRO A 636 7.20 -39.17 29.58
N ASP A 637 7.15 -38.74 28.32
CA ASP A 637 8.15 -38.99 27.30
C ASP A 637 9.17 -37.86 27.12
N ALA A 638 9.09 -36.77 27.91
CA ALA A 638 10.11 -35.75 27.90
C ALA A 638 11.45 -36.36 28.39
N PRO A 639 12.58 -36.08 27.69
CA PRO A 639 13.89 -36.60 28.14
C PRO A 639 14.12 -36.17 29.58
N SER A 640 14.46 -37.16 30.40
CA SER A 640 14.78 -36.97 31.83
C SER A 640 15.85 -35.88 31.96
N PRO A 641 15.70 -34.88 32.85
CA PRO A 641 16.75 -33.94 33.09
C PRO A 641 18.05 -34.71 33.46
N GLY A 642 19.15 -34.24 32.94
CA GLY A 642 20.47 -34.83 33.19
C GLY A 642 20.78 -34.98 34.69
N PRO A 643 21.85 -35.68 35.08
CA PRO A 643 22.16 -35.93 36.47
C PRO A 643 22.25 -34.62 37.28
N PRO A 644 21.84 -34.63 38.57
CA PRO A 644 21.84 -33.44 39.40
C PRO A 644 23.25 -32.79 39.43
N GLY A 645 23.33 -31.55 39.02
CA GLY A 645 24.57 -30.77 38.98
C GLY A 645 24.97 -30.19 37.61
N TRP A 646 24.24 -30.49 36.54
CA TRP A 646 24.44 -29.88 35.23
C TRP A 646 23.30 -28.89 34.95
N GLY A 647 23.59 -27.62 35.16
CA GLY A 647 22.84 -26.45 34.67
C GLY A 647 21.39 -26.37 35.14
N ASP A 648 21.14 -25.62 36.18
CA ASP A 648 19.79 -25.14 36.57
C ASP A 648 19.21 -24.13 35.57
N ASP A 649 19.46 -24.28 34.29
CA ASP A 649 18.90 -23.46 33.23
C ASP A 649 17.79 -24.20 32.45
N ASP A 650 17.11 -25.19 33.08
CA ASP A 650 15.81 -25.65 32.59
C ASP A 650 14.81 -24.50 32.69
N GLU A 651 14.82 -23.62 31.68
CA GLU A 651 13.70 -22.73 31.42
C GLU A 651 12.49 -23.63 31.16
N VAL A 652 11.71 -23.89 32.23
CA VAL A 652 10.37 -24.48 32.10
C VAL A 652 9.60 -23.53 31.19
N GLU A 653 9.40 -23.93 29.93
CA GLU A 653 8.62 -23.15 28.97
C GLU A 653 7.21 -23.00 29.53
N GLY A 654 6.93 -21.83 30.12
CA GLY A 654 5.62 -21.51 30.61
C GLY A 654 4.63 -21.38 29.48
N VAL A 655 3.42 -21.93 29.64
CA VAL A 655 2.32 -21.78 28.68
C VAL A 655 1.73 -20.37 28.78
N ASP A 656 1.78 -19.66 27.70
CA ASP A 656 1.21 -18.33 27.56
C ASP A 656 -0.30 -18.39 27.34
N LEU A 657 -1.08 -17.75 28.22
CA LEU A 657 -2.52 -17.63 28.10
C LEU A 657 -2.95 -16.20 27.76
N TYR A 658 -3.92 -16.08 26.86
CA TYR A 658 -4.57 -14.83 26.53
C TYR A 658 -6.09 -14.93 26.64
N SER A 659 -6.76 -13.87 27.08
CA SER A 659 -8.21 -13.85 27.33
C SER A 659 -9.04 -13.88 26.04
N SER A 660 -8.53 -13.26 24.99
CA SER A 660 -9.12 -13.29 23.64
C SER A 660 -8.12 -12.80 22.62
N ARG A 661 -8.40 -13.06 21.33
CA ARG A 661 -7.61 -12.52 20.22
C ARG A 661 -7.72 -10.99 20.19
N ASN A 662 -6.61 -10.29 19.90
CA ASN A 662 -6.53 -8.82 19.86
C ASN A 662 -7.04 -8.13 21.14
N ASN A 663 -6.76 -8.73 22.31
CA ASN A 663 -7.26 -8.34 23.62
C ASN A 663 -6.68 -7.00 24.11
N VAL A 664 -5.48 -6.63 23.69
CA VAL A 664 -4.80 -5.41 24.17
C VAL A 664 -4.77 -4.35 23.05
N ARG A 665 -4.97 -3.09 23.45
CA ARG A 665 -4.80 -1.92 22.58
C ARG A 665 -3.46 -1.27 22.87
N LEU A 666 -2.67 -1.03 21.83
CA LEU A 666 -1.43 -0.26 21.89
C LEU A 666 -1.71 1.18 22.32
N PRO A 667 -0.71 1.91 22.88
CA PRO A 667 -0.80 3.35 23.09
C PRO A 667 -1.23 4.10 21.82
N ALA A 668 -1.87 5.25 22.00
CA ALA A 668 -2.26 6.08 20.88
C ALA A 668 -1.04 6.64 20.15
N ASN A 669 -1.13 6.68 18.84
CA ASN A 669 -0.11 7.25 17.98
C ASN A 669 -0.47 8.69 17.62
N HIS A 670 0.48 9.61 17.75
CA HIS A 670 0.30 10.97 17.25
C HIS A 670 1.62 11.57 16.77
N ARG A 671 1.55 12.49 15.81
CA ARG A 671 2.72 13.03 15.15
C ARG A 671 2.43 14.40 14.55
N LEU A 672 3.41 15.28 14.59
CA LEU A 672 3.44 16.55 13.87
C LEU A 672 4.53 16.51 12.81
N ASP A 673 4.18 16.80 11.58
CA ASP A 673 5.09 16.94 10.45
C ASP A 673 5.08 18.40 9.98
N LEU A 674 6.25 18.97 9.76
CA LEU A 674 6.40 20.34 9.28
C LEU A 674 7.17 20.36 7.98
N GLY A 675 6.81 21.26 7.09
CA GLY A 675 7.47 21.42 5.80
C GLY A 675 7.55 22.86 5.35
N MET A 676 8.55 23.15 4.54
CA MET A 676 8.72 24.43 3.85
C MET A 676 9.14 24.17 2.40
N THR A 677 8.44 24.81 1.48
CA THR A 677 8.74 24.77 0.04
C THR A 677 9.25 26.14 -0.40
N ILE A 678 10.41 26.17 -1.06
CA ILE A 678 11.04 27.40 -1.58
C ILE A 678 11.15 27.29 -3.10
N HIS A 679 10.44 28.16 -3.82
CA HIS A 679 10.50 28.26 -5.28
C HIS A 679 11.68 29.13 -5.71
N VAL A 680 12.53 28.60 -6.59
CA VAL A 680 13.71 29.26 -7.12
C VAL A 680 13.56 29.44 -8.63
N ARG A 681 13.95 30.62 -9.13
CA ARG A 681 14.00 30.88 -10.56
C ARG A 681 15.47 31.05 -10.97
N HIS A 682 15.90 30.23 -11.93
CA HIS A 682 17.28 30.27 -12.45
C HIS A 682 17.45 31.34 -13.54
N LYS A 683 18.69 31.80 -13.74
CA LYS A 683 19.04 32.82 -14.75
C LYS A 683 18.75 32.37 -16.19
N ASN A 684 18.79 31.06 -16.45
CA ASN A 684 18.48 30.43 -17.74
C ASN A 684 16.98 30.28 -18.04
N GLY A 685 16.10 30.79 -17.16
CA GLY A 685 14.67 30.71 -17.31
C GLY A 685 14.04 29.44 -16.75
N HIS A 686 14.81 28.46 -16.33
CA HIS A 686 14.34 27.25 -15.68
C HIS A 686 13.87 27.51 -14.24
N ALA A 687 13.05 26.63 -13.70
CA ALA A 687 12.55 26.71 -12.34
C ALA A 687 13.22 25.64 -11.45
N GLY A 688 13.34 25.93 -10.17
CA GLY A 688 13.76 24.98 -9.15
C GLY A 688 12.87 25.08 -7.91
N MET A 689 12.88 24.04 -7.10
CA MET A 689 12.11 23.99 -5.87
C MET A 689 12.89 23.22 -4.81
N TRP A 690 13.11 23.83 -3.65
CA TRP A 690 13.60 23.17 -2.45
C TRP A 690 12.41 22.75 -1.59
N ASN A 691 12.39 21.52 -1.14
CA ASN A 691 11.52 21.03 -0.09
C ASN A 691 12.35 20.68 1.13
N ILE A 692 12.04 21.27 2.25
CA ILE A 692 12.67 21.01 3.55
C ILE A 692 11.55 20.55 4.47
N SER A 693 11.70 19.42 5.12
CA SER A 693 10.66 18.89 6.01
C SER A 693 11.25 18.23 7.25
N ILE A 694 10.45 18.18 8.30
CA ILE A 694 10.75 17.49 9.53
C ILE A 694 9.56 16.58 9.81
N TYR A 695 9.80 15.28 9.71
CA TYR A 695 8.84 14.27 10.11
C TYR A 695 8.94 14.04 11.60
N ASN A 696 7.81 13.91 12.30
CA ASN A 696 7.73 13.71 13.74
C ASN A 696 8.47 14.82 14.54
N ALA A 697 8.09 16.08 14.30
CA ALA A 697 8.82 17.27 14.77
C ALA A 697 8.99 17.35 16.30
N TYR A 698 8.11 16.75 17.09
CA TYR A 698 8.26 16.67 18.54
C TYR A 698 8.77 15.30 19.04
N CYS A 699 9.25 14.44 18.11
CA CYS A 699 9.91 13.17 18.43
C CYS A 699 9.08 12.24 19.34
N HIS A 700 7.78 12.13 19.09
CA HIS A 700 6.96 11.16 19.82
C HIS A 700 7.25 9.74 19.32
N MET A 701 7.70 8.88 20.21
CA MET A 701 8.04 7.49 19.89
C MET A 701 6.78 6.63 19.90
N ASN A 702 6.10 6.56 18.76
CA ASN A 702 4.87 5.81 18.58
C ASN A 702 5.11 4.30 18.67
N ALA A 703 4.28 3.61 19.45
CA ALA A 703 4.40 2.19 19.67
C ALA A 703 3.97 1.38 18.42
N ILE A 704 4.86 0.50 17.96
CA ILE A 704 4.60 -0.43 16.87
C ILE A 704 4.12 -1.78 17.41
N THR A 705 4.76 -2.25 18.48
CA THR A 705 4.44 -3.50 19.17
C THR A 705 4.83 -3.41 20.63
N ILE A 706 4.33 -4.36 21.41
CA ILE A 706 4.72 -4.55 22.81
C ILE A 706 5.45 -5.90 22.91
N LYS A 707 6.58 -5.90 23.56
CA LYS A 707 7.34 -7.10 23.91
C LYS A 707 7.32 -7.30 25.40
N LYS A 708 7.14 -8.55 25.85
CA LYS A 708 7.43 -8.93 27.24
C LYS A 708 8.94 -8.81 27.46
N ASP A 709 9.33 -8.27 28.58
CA ASP A 709 10.72 -8.19 28.98
C ASP A 709 10.82 -8.59 30.45
N ASN A 710 11.78 -9.44 30.73
CA ASN A 710 12.14 -9.79 32.10
C ASN A 710 13.21 -8.80 32.54
N ILE A 711 12.89 -7.91 33.46
CA ILE A 711 13.90 -7.05 34.06
C ILE A 711 14.66 -7.92 35.04
N ASN A 712 15.84 -8.38 34.63
CA ASN A 712 16.86 -8.85 35.58
C ASN A 712 17.52 -7.62 36.21
N ASP A 713 16.98 -7.13 37.27
CA ASP A 713 17.64 -6.10 38.10
C ASP A 713 18.80 -6.72 38.87
N VAL A 714 19.69 -7.44 38.17
CA VAL A 714 20.88 -8.07 38.73
C VAL A 714 21.86 -7.05 39.33
N PHE A 715 21.76 -5.77 38.92
CA PHE A 715 22.64 -4.71 39.39
C PHE A 715 22.15 -3.99 40.65
N PHE A 716 20.87 -4.09 41.01
CA PHE A 716 20.31 -3.31 42.12
C PHE A 716 19.59 -4.11 43.21
N ASN A 717 19.29 -5.39 42.99
CA ASN A 717 18.67 -6.21 44.04
C ASN A 717 18.98 -7.71 43.83
N PRO A 718 19.86 -8.29 44.69
CA PRO A 718 20.25 -9.70 44.62
C PRO A 718 19.15 -10.66 45.12
N ASP A 719 18.07 -10.16 45.68
CA ASP A 719 16.98 -10.98 46.20
C ASP A 719 16.07 -11.44 45.04
N LYS A 720 16.11 -12.71 44.69
CA LYS A 720 15.36 -13.38 43.64
C LYS A 720 13.83 -13.25 43.72
N GLU A 721 13.27 -12.60 44.75
CA GLU A 721 11.82 -12.49 44.96
C GLU A 721 11.15 -11.31 44.23
N ASN A 722 11.90 -10.45 43.56
CA ASN A 722 11.35 -9.26 42.85
C ASN A 722 11.50 -9.28 41.35
N TRP A 723 11.23 -10.40 40.72
CA TRP A 723 11.13 -10.50 39.25
C TRP A 723 9.84 -9.78 38.82
N HIS A 724 9.94 -8.56 38.28
CA HIS A 724 8.81 -7.87 37.70
C HIS A 724 8.81 -8.13 36.17
N ARG A 725 7.78 -8.80 35.71
CA ARG A 725 7.51 -8.85 34.25
C ARG A 725 7.05 -7.47 33.81
N THR A 726 7.75 -6.89 32.86
CA THR A 726 7.40 -5.59 32.27
C THR A 726 7.08 -5.74 30.81
N PHE A 727 6.30 -4.78 30.33
CA PHE A 727 6.02 -4.67 28.90
C PHE A 727 6.75 -3.45 28.36
N LYS A 728 7.60 -3.67 27.34
CA LYS A 728 8.29 -2.59 26.63
C LYS A 728 7.65 -2.36 25.27
N THR A 729 7.38 -1.12 24.93
CA THR A 729 6.94 -0.74 23.60
C THR A 729 8.15 -0.62 22.68
N LEU A 730 8.07 -1.21 21.49
CA LEU A 730 9.02 -0.99 20.42
C LEU A 730 8.53 0.16 19.54
N SER A 731 9.40 1.13 19.28
CA SER A 731 9.16 2.26 18.40
C SER A 731 10.34 2.40 17.43
N LEU A 732 10.09 2.73 16.16
CA LEU A 732 11.13 2.72 15.13
C LEU A 732 11.44 4.10 14.54
N ILE A 733 10.50 5.06 14.61
CA ILE A 733 10.60 6.29 13.83
C ILE A 733 10.75 7.49 14.75
N PRO A 734 12.00 7.98 14.94
CA PRO A 734 12.27 9.23 15.67
C PRO A 734 11.97 10.45 14.81
N ILE A 735 12.46 11.61 15.21
CA ILE A 735 12.49 12.82 14.37
C ILE A 735 13.37 12.60 13.13
N ILE A 736 12.84 12.92 11.95
CA ILE A 736 13.56 12.75 10.69
C ILE A 736 13.54 14.07 9.90
N PRO A 737 14.65 14.85 9.90
CA PRO A 737 14.81 15.97 9.00
C PRO A 737 15.05 15.46 7.59
N SER A 738 14.49 16.14 6.60
CA SER A 738 14.57 15.74 5.20
C SER A 738 14.66 16.97 4.30
N PHE A 739 15.32 16.79 3.18
CA PHE A 739 15.37 17.82 2.13
C PHE A 739 15.36 17.17 0.76
N SER A 740 14.82 17.87 -0.22
CA SER A 740 14.92 17.51 -1.63
C SER A 740 15.00 18.77 -2.51
N TYR A 741 15.61 18.62 -3.66
CA TYR A 741 15.69 19.64 -4.68
C TYR A 741 15.13 19.12 -6.00
N ILE A 742 14.24 19.89 -6.61
CA ILE A 742 13.61 19.59 -7.90
C ILE A 742 14.02 20.66 -8.89
N TYR A 743 14.54 20.25 -10.05
CA TYR A 743 14.91 21.12 -11.16
C TYR A 743 14.02 20.82 -12.37
N TYR A 744 13.41 21.86 -12.95
CA TYR A 744 12.55 21.80 -14.12
C TYR A 744 13.27 22.38 -15.33
N PHE A 745 13.23 21.69 -16.48
CA PHE A 745 13.86 22.10 -17.73
C PHE A 745 12.95 21.93 -18.95
#